data_b99d22db3726c50bb06a373bba9fdea5
#
_entry.id   b99d22db3726c50bb06a373bba9fdea5
#
_cell.length_a   1.000
_cell.length_b   1.000
_cell.length_c   1.000
_cell.angle_alpha   90.00
_cell.angle_beta   90.00
_cell.angle_gamma   90.00
#
_symmetry.space_group_name_H-M   'P 1'
#
loop_
_entity.id
_entity.type
_entity.pdbx_description
1 polymer ?
#
loop_
_entity_poly.entity_id
_entity_poly.type
_entity_poly.pdbx_seq_one_letter_code
_entity_poly.pdbx_strand_id
1 'polypeptide(L)'
;MEYKNEAFYLIDNRKMCVYTRGVRHVPSSWNYENRFSKEPDITGSTTNVLDGTQSDGYVSINRNFKTQSDGTLVLRTAVNVSNTADGMRIYFANSLGQNVLEICTFDGFYHVMASENVNTGIRSCVGDVTVRVIINLDESCGQVFLNGEKACDYKLAEFCDFDRIYYSTAFKSNVVVEPKYCILYKNFSVNENFFDEKVPDDWNGDGAQTFLMYGGKYDSGCLRFDSSGSLSKSFSAISGKFVFEGYIYMPYNDRAGFVLGNTSVVLDGNVLASDTYKKSIRNNLFQCVHMAVDTVLHQAVLYVNGKKCAVLPFEKDSIDSISVFFDKRTDNGTAWFGDIKVYNVYDYPDYCPKPQKTEPNDCVTIMSVCSLWREGMHSGWDFVSPYDECSPLIGYYDEGEPEEADWEIKQLAEHGMQAMQYCWFAPSVNDFFTPIKKPTYSEALNDGYFYAKYSDEVKFCIMWENATFSGCRDGMTIEQFKSYLWDYWVEYYFTDSRYLVVDNKPVFEIFRADVFLKNFGGLEKCREVIDFMRRDIKKYGFDDITLLFLNSGLNKDSLKQLCDLGADGAIQYCWDQNSYYPEYLRNVNTQAINNVKAVSDSLFYIPTVSTGLNILGWENKRSPMATCEQHEKAIDIYKELLKLQGRTKMILFSTWNEFGEGHWLAPSGLNGYGYADVWRKKLTDAPNEHIDVLPTQNQKARICRLYNDRRTPIRAWLKHDIGTDSDSIPEITVKSVDFSKVKSLTDFKDENIDGHIKLYGNHIYGNAVVQDPKVILPEKICFDAAEVDVIHVRMSSSLTDKVMMFFMNEGDSDFSYHKRFEKYFTYNDKSVDFYFSTSECPYWKGKISRIRFDPAENPGEFTLELIEFLKYSQEQKKFSIFADGTELTDIPVGYKECGDGEFYVSAEPKTGFYSAMNFYHEWNRFDGVLYIKTGTDMEFKFTVGKSEAQVNGNSVRLKRAFGTYDHVPTLPLKFILDNSGIDYKINGTDISVFIRKNNHKNDTEEM
;
A
#
# COMPACT_ATOMS: atom_id res chain seq x y z
N MET A 1 13.09 2.54 21.47
CA MET A 1 13.76 3.84 21.78
C MET A 1 13.32 4.79 20.69
N GLU A 2 12.57 5.83 21.01
CA GLU A 2 12.31 6.88 20.04
C GLU A 2 13.56 7.75 19.90
N TYR A 3 14.01 7.96 18.69
CA TYR A 3 15.12 8.86 18.41
C TYR A 3 14.59 10.28 18.33
N LYS A 4 14.93 11.11 19.28
CA LYS A 4 14.32 12.44 19.55
C LYS A 4 14.28 13.39 18.33
N ASN A 5 15.16 13.24 17.35
CA ASN A 5 15.22 14.11 16.17
C ASN A 5 15.02 13.34 14.87
N GLU A 6 14.37 12.18 14.93
CA GLU A 6 14.08 11.39 13.73
C GLU A 6 13.14 12.13 12.80
N ALA A 7 13.52 12.21 11.52
CA ALA A 7 12.71 12.87 10.50
C ALA A 7 11.89 11.82 9.75
N PHE A 8 10.58 12.08 9.61
CA PHE A 8 9.68 11.19 8.88
C PHE A 8 8.41 11.91 8.44
N TYR A 9 7.71 11.31 7.49
CA TYR A 9 6.38 11.73 7.07
C TYR A 9 5.31 11.13 7.97
N LEU A 10 4.33 11.93 8.37
CA LEU A 10 3.09 11.51 9.03
C LEU A 10 1.95 11.40 8.02
N ILE A 11 1.95 12.25 6.99
CA ILE A 11 1.02 12.25 5.88
C ILE A 11 1.81 12.63 4.61
N ASP A 12 1.66 11.87 3.53
CA ASP A 12 2.25 12.21 2.23
C ASP A 12 1.22 12.07 1.10
N ASN A 13 0.08 12.72 1.24
CA ASN A 13 -0.95 12.79 0.21
C ASN A 13 -0.62 13.88 -0.80
N ARG A 14 0.15 13.58 -1.82
CA ARG A 14 0.49 14.52 -2.91
C ARG A 14 -0.69 14.84 -3.81
N LYS A 15 -1.76 14.06 -3.74
CA LYS A 15 -3.04 14.30 -4.40
C LYS A 15 -4.18 13.93 -3.45
N MET A 16 -5.08 14.87 -3.20
CA MET A 16 -6.27 14.65 -2.38
C MET A 16 -7.47 14.12 -3.19
N CYS A 17 -7.32 14.00 -4.50
CA CYS A 17 -8.29 13.39 -5.38
C CYS A 17 -7.64 12.22 -6.10
N VAL A 18 -8.08 11.02 -5.81
CA VAL A 18 -7.67 9.80 -6.50
C VAL A 18 -8.81 9.28 -7.38
N TYR A 19 -8.46 8.58 -8.44
CA TYR A 19 -9.42 7.98 -9.36
C TYR A 19 -9.37 6.46 -9.21
N THR A 20 -10.51 5.86 -8.95
CA THR A 20 -10.66 4.41 -9.03
C THR A 20 -11.90 4.12 -9.86
N ARG A 21 -11.77 3.30 -10.89
CA ARG A 21 -12.86 2.93 -11.80
C ARG A 21 -13.58 4.14 -12.43
N GLY A 22 -12.84 5.22 -12.69
CA GLY A 22 -13.43 6.44 -13.27
C GLY A 22 -14.20 7.33 -12.28
N VAL A 23 -14.20 6.98 -11.00
CA VAL A 23 -14.83 7.77 -9.94
C VAL A 23 -13.76 8.54 -9.17
N ARG A 24 -14.02 9.82 -8.91
CA ARG A 24 -13.18 10.65 -8.04
C ARG A 24 -13.56 10.42 -6.58
N HIS A 25 -12.58 10.22 -5.72
CA HIS A 25 -12.78 10.16 -4.27
C HIS A 25 -11.56 10.69 -3.52
N VAL A 26 -11.74 11.05 -2.25
CA VAL A 26 -10.61 11.29 -1.35
C VAL A 26 -9.86 10.00 -1.09
N PRO A 27 -8.53 10.03 -0.81
CA PRO A 27 -7.83 8.85 -0.32
C PRO A 27 -8.59 8.28 0.89
N SER A 28 -8.79 6.97 0.94
CA SER A 28 -9.62 6.32 1.97
C SER A 28 -9.05 6.42 3.40
N SER A 29 -7.82 6.93 3.54
CA SER A 29 -7.25 7.36 4.82
C SER A 29 -7.94 8.57 5.44
N TRP A 30 -8.76 9.25 4.68
CA TRP A 30 -9.50 10.41 5.13
C TRP A 30 -10.95 10.04 5.46
N ASN A 31 -11.40 10.46 6.66
CA ASN A 31 -12.78 10.27 7.10
C ASN A 31 -13.61 11.50 6.67
N TYR A 32 -14.75 11.25 6.06
CA TYR A 32 -15.70 12.30 5.72
C TYR A 32 -16.73 12.48 6.85
N GLU A 33 -16.98 13.70 7.27
CA GLU A 33 -18.01 14.05 8.25
C GLU A 33 -18.93 15.13 7.70
N ASN A 34 -20.23 14.84 7.69
CA ASN A 34 -21.25 15.83 7.38
C ASN A 34 -22.22 15.87 8.57
N ARG A 35 -22.09 16.88 9.41
CA ARG A 35 -23.01 17.05 10.55
C ARG A 35 -24.18 17.93 10.12
N PHE A 36 -25.39 17.38 10.32
CA PHE A 36 -26.69 18.04 10.09
C PHE A 36 -27.22 18.10 8.65
N SER A 37 -26.77 17.29 7.72
CA SER A 37 -27.48 17.07 6.46
C SER A 37 -28.18 15.73 6.46
N LYS A 38 -29.16 15.56 5.55
CA LYS A 38 -29.72 14.26 5.19
C LYS A 38 -28.58 13.32 4.82
N GLU A 39 -28.68 12.05 5.23
CA GLU A 39 -27.66 11.04 5.02
C GLU A 39 -26.94 11.19 3.68
N PRO A 40 -25.62 11.36 3.66
CA PRO A 40 -24.88 11.33 2.41
C PRO A 40 -25.13 9.94 1.80
N ASP A 41 -25.45 9.90 0.53
CA ASP A 41 -25.50 8.67 -0.24
C ASP A 41 -24.08 8.05 -0.23
N ILE A 42 -23.86 7.10 0.69
CA ILE A 42 -22.57 6.44 0.91
C ILE A 42 -22.22 5.49 -0.25
N THR A 43 -23.09 5.38 -1.25
CA THR A 43 -22.83 4.63 -2.47
C THR A 43 -21.89 5.40 -3.40
N GLY A 44 -20.63 5.55 -2.97
CA GLY A 44 -19.52 5.52 -3.91
C GLY A 44 -18.98 6.81 -4.52
N SER A 45 -19.32 8.03 -4.06
CA SER A 45 -18.64 9.23 -4.55
C SER A 45 -18.34 10.24 -3.44
N THR A 46 -17.36 9.94 -2.61
CA THR A 46 -16.76 10.97 -1.78
C THR A 46 -15.88 11.84 -2.66
N THR A 47 -16.41 12.97 -3.09
CA THR A 47 -15.60 14.01 -3.76
C THR A 47 -14.70 14.66 -2.71
N ASN A 48 -13.48 15.09 -3.12
CA ASN A 48 -12.62 15.91 -2.28
C ASN A 48 -13.16 17.36 -2.14
N VAL A 49 -14.39 17.62 -2.58
CA VAL A 49 -15.03 18.92 -2.53
C VAL A 49 -15.93 18.99 -1.30
N LEU A 50 -15.59 19.87 -0.37
CA LEU A 50 -16.37 20.20 0.82
C LEU A 50 -17.33 21.34 0.50
N ASP A 51 -18.58 21.00 0.17
CA ASP A 51 -19.58 21.98 -0.24
C ASP A 51 -20.46 22.40 0.95
N GLY A 52 -20.16 23.55 1.54
CA GLY A 52 -20.91 24.14 2.65
C GLY A 52 -22.37 24.47 2.31
N THR A 53 -22.70 24.64 1.01
CA THR A 53 -24.09 24.94 0.57
C THR A 53 -25.02 23.75 0.76
N GLN A 54 -24.48 22.52 0.87
CA GLN A 54 -25.23 21.27 1.00
C GLN A 54 -25.49 20.88 2.45
N SER A 55 -25.10 21.71 3.42
CA SER A 55 -25.20 21.40 4.85
C SER A 55 -25.81 22.52 5.68
N ASP A 56 -26.73 22.18 6.57
CA ASP A 56 -27.22 23.09 7.62
C ASP A 56 -26.22 23.27 8.78
N GLY A 57 -25.08 22.60 8.73
CA GLY A 57 -24.00 22.64 9.71
C GLY A 57 -22.65 22.96 9.08
N TYR A 58 -21.75 22.00 9.08
CA TYR A 58 -20.45 22.07 8.40
C TYR A 58 -20.14 20.74 7.72
N VAL A 59 -19.28 20.79 6.70
CA VAL A 59 -18.74 19.62 6.01
C VAL A 59 -17.24 19.55 6.30
N SER A 60 -16.73 18.38 6.68
CA SER A 60 -15.30 18.20 6.94
C SER A 60 -14.78 16.84 6.47
N ILE A 61 -13.49 16.81 6.18
CA ILE A 61 -12.69 15.58 6.11
C ILE A 61 -11.58 15.67 7.15
N ASN A 62 -11.23 14.55 7.73
CA ASN A 62 -10.15 14.49 8.71
C ASN A 62 -9.29 13.26 8.52
N ARG A 63 -8.07 13.34 9.03
CA ARG A 63 -7.14 12.24 9.08
C ARG A 63 -6.40 12.19 10.39
N ASN A 64 -6.33 11.00 10.99
CA ASN A 64 -5.53 10.73 12.17
C ASN A 64 -4.09 10.39 11.78
N PHE A 65 -3.18 10.71 12.66
CA PHE A 65 -1.78 10.28 12.63
C PHE A 65 -1.29 10.00 14.06
N LYS A 66 -0.13 9.40 14.19
CA LYS A 66 0.47 9.11 15.51
C LYS A 66 0.59 10.40 16.32
N THR A 67 0.13 10.39 17.56
CA THR A 67 0.19 11.54 18.47
C THR A 67 1.61 12.09 18.56
N GLN A 68 1.75 13.38 18.32
CA GLN A 68 3.00 14.13 18.37
C GLN A 68 2.94 15.15 19.50
N SER A 69 3.91 15.10 20.42
CA SER A 69 4.01 15.98 21.59
C SER A 69 5.37 16.67 21.72
N ASP A 70 6.29 16.43 20.79
CA ASP A 70 7.64 16.99 20.76
C ASP A 70 8.12 17.27 19.32
N GLY A 71 9.25 17.96 19.19
CA GLY A 71 9.91 18.24 17.92
C GLY A 71 9.18 19.27 17.06
N THR A 72 9.54 19.34 15.80
CA THR A 72 8.96 20.30 14.83
C THR A 72 8.14 19.59 13.77
N LEU A 73 6.85 19.93 13.68
CA LEU A 73 5.95 19.49 12.61
C LEU A 73 5.85 20.58 11.54
N VAL A 74 5.73 20.15 10.29
CA VAL A 74 5.46 21.07 9.18
C VAL A 74 4.33 20.52 8.32
N LEU A 75 3.24 21.28 8.23
CA LEU A 75 2.19 21.04 7.25
C LEU A 75 2.50 21.83 5.99
N ARG A 76 2.38 21.17 4.83
CA ARG A 76 2.27 21.81 3.52
C ARG A 76 0.99 21.33 2.85
N THR A 77 0.17 22.26 2.42
CA THR A 77 -1.09 21.97 1.75
C THR A 77 -1.49 23.07 0.78
N ALA A 78 -2.38 22.73 -0.14
CA ALA A 78 -3.09 23.72 -0.92
C ALA A 78 -4.58 23.40 -0.93
N VAL A 79 -5.38 24.44 -0.95
CA VAL A 79 -6.84 24.35 -1.08
C VAL A 79 -7.33 25.30 -2.18
N ASN A 80 -8.34 24.87 -2.93
CA ASN A 80 -9.12 25.78 -3.76
C ASN A 80 -10.37 26.20 -2.98
N VAL A 81 -10.58 27.50 -2.88
CA VAL A 81 -11.73 28.12 -2.20
C VAL A 81 -12.64 28.75 -3.26
N SER A 82 -13.94 28.44 -3.23
CA SER A 82 -14.90 28.99 -4.17
C SER A 82 -16.23 29.35 -3.51
N ASN A 83 -17.11 29.99 -4.25
CA ASN A 83 -18.35 30.65 -3.86
C ASN A 83 -18.16 31.88 -2.96
N THR A 84 -17.50 31.77 -1.85
CA THR A 84 -17.14 32.89 -0.96
C THR A 84 -15.73 32.71 -0.43
N ALA A 85 -15.04 33.80 -0.13
CA ALA A 85 -13.69 33.77 0.41
C ALA A 85 -13.66 33.43 1.89
N ASP A 86 -14.75 33.63 2.62
CA ASP A 86 -14.84 33.38 4.05
C ASP A 86 -15.51 32.03 4.34
N GLY A 87 -15.05 31.36 5.37
CA GLY A 87 -15.59 30.08 5.85
C GLY A 87 -14.71 28.86 5.63
N MET A 88 -13.51 28.99 5.02
CA MET A 88 -12.51 27.91 4.97
C MET A 88 -11.91 27.68 6.35
N ARG A 89 -11.68 26.40 6.70
CA ARG A 89 -11.03 26.01 7.95
C ARG A 89 -10.07 24.85 7.71
N ILE A 90 -8.83 24.99 8.19
CA ILE A 90 -7.83 23.91 8.31
C ILE A 90 -7.40 23.90 9.77
N TYR A 91 -7.61 22.79 10.48
CA TYR A 91 -7.26 22.77 11.90
C TYR A 91 -6.71 21.42 12.37
N PHE A 92 -5.94 21.50 13.43
CA PHE A 92 -5.39 20.34 14.11
C PHE A 92 -6.13 20.11 15.42
N ALA A 93 -6.39 18.84 15.73
CA ALA A 93 -6.91 18.44 17.03
C ALA A 93 -5.85 17.65 17.81
N ASN A 94 -5.98 17.69 19.14
CA ASN A 94 -5.18 16.88 20.05
C ASN A 94 -5.82 15.49 20.30
N SER A 95 -5.13 14.65 21.07
CA SER A 95 -5.60 13.33 21.47
C SER A 95 -6.93 13.32 22.23
N LEU A 96 -7.34 14.47 22.79
CA LEU A 96 -8.65 14.66 23.42
C LEU A 96 -9.73 15.14 22.45
N GLY A 97 -9.40 15.32 21.17
CA GLY A 97 -10.31 15.82 20.14
C GLY A 97 -10.57 17.32 20.21
N GLN A 98 -9.77 18.07 20.95
CA GLN A 98 -9.88 19.54 21.07
C GLN A 98 -9.13 20.19 19.90
N ASN A 99 -9.71 21.26 19.32
CA ASN A 99 -9.03 22.08 18.33
C ASN A 99 -7.90 22.87 19.04
N VAL A 100 -6.65 22.67 18.63
CA VAL A 100 -5.47 23.30 19.24
C VAL A 100 -4.78 24.31 18.35
N LEU A 101 -4.98 24.22 17.03
CA LEU A 101 -4.46 25.15 16.04
C LEU A 101 -5.39 25.17 14.83
N GLU A 102 -5.81 26.35 14.40
CA GLU A 102 -6.68 26.51 13.24
C GLU A 102 -6.24 27.67 12.35
N ILE A 103 -6.24 27.44 11.05
CA ILE A 103 -6.13 28.47 10.01
C ILE A 103 -7.52 28.59 9.38
N CYS A 104 -8.14 29.76 9.47
CA CYS A 104 -9.50 29.97 8.97
C CYS A 104 -9.68 31.35 8.33
N THR A 105 -10.80 31.50 7.62
CA THR A 105 -11.15 32.76 6.96
C THR A 105 -12.50 33.28 7.45
N PHE A 106 -12.52 34.49 7.97
CA PHE A 106 -13.72 35.24 8.32
C PHE A 106 -13.45 36.77 8.33
N ASP A 107 -14.48 37.56 8.26
CA ASP A 107 -14.40 39.02 8.18
C ASP A 107 -13.49 39.55 7.06
N GLY A 108 -13.33 38.77 5.99
CA GLY A 108 -12.52 39.13 4.82
C GLY A 108 -11.01 38.92 5.01
N PHE A 109 -10.57 38.21 6.07
CA PHE A 109 -9.15 38.00 6.37
C PHE A 109 -8.85 36.54 6.75
N TYR A 110 -7.57 36.13 6.60
CA TYR A 110 -7.05 34.90 7.20
C TYR A 110 -6.74 35.15 8.66
N HIS A 111 -7.11 34.19 9.49
CA HIS A 111 -6.86 34.16 10.92
C HIS A 111 -6.14 32.88 11.32
N VAL A 112 -5.30 32.96 12.34
CA VAL A 112 -4.66 31.81 13.02
C VAL A 112 -5.15 31.80 14.46
N MET A 113 -5.87 30.73 14.80
CA MET A 113 -6.42 30.54 16.15
C MET A 113 -5.62 29.43 16.84
N ALA A 114 -4.94 29.80 17.91
CA ALA A 114 -4.16 28.88 18.75
C ALA A 114 -4.43 29.24 20.24
N SER A 115 -3.41 29.59 21.05
CA SER A 115 -3.66 30.13 22.39
C SER A 115 -4.39 31.50 22.36
N GLU A 116 -4.28 32.20 21.24
CA GLU A 116 -4.96 33.46 20.94
C GLU A 116 -5.35 33.51 19.46
N ASN A 117 -6.27 34.43 19.10
CA ASN A 117 -6.65 34.70 17.70
C ASN A 117 -5.72 35.76 17.11
N VAL A 118 -4.97 35.38 16.07
CA VAL A 118 -4.09 36.30 15.33
C VAL A 118 -4.74 36.60 13.99
N ASN A 119 -5.18 37.85 13.75
CA ASN A 119 -5.54 38.30 12.42
C ASN A 119 -4.25 38.57 11.64
N THR A 120 -4.06 37.86 10.52
CA THR A 120 -2.82 37.95 9.71
C THR A 120 -2.69 39.25 8.95
N GLY A 121 -3.77 40.02 8.81
CA GLY A 121 -3.84 41.18 7.91
C GLY A 121 -3.91 40.86 6.42
N ILE A 122 -3.81 39.57 6.05
CA ILE A 122 -3.91 39.10 4.67
C ILE A 122 -5.39 38.86 4.36
N ARG A 123 -5.87 39.46 3.26
CA ARG A 123 -7.27 39.29 2.82
C ARG A 123 -7.54 37.88 2.35
N SER A 124 -8.66 37.33 2.78
CA SER A 124 -9.19 36.07 2.22
C SER A 124 -9.57 36.25 0.74
N CYS A 125 -9.37 35.21 -0.05
CA CYS A 125 -9.64 35.23 -1.49
C CYS A 125 -10.28 33.92 -1.97
N VAL A 126 -10.99 33.99 -3.09
CA VAL A 126 -11.41 32.85 -3.89
C VAL A 126 -10.25 32.40 -4.78
N GLY A 127 -10.12 31.10 -5.03
CA GLY A 127 -9.06 30.52 -5.84
C GLY A 127 -8.16 29.60 -5.04
N ASP A 128 -7.01 29.28 -5.59
CA ASP A 128 -6.02 28.39 -4.96
C ASP A 128 -5.19 29.15 -3.93
N VAL A 129 -5.01 28.54 -2.77
CA VAL A 129 -4.18 29.07 -1.68
C VAL A 129 -3.25 27.95 -1.23
N THR A 130 -1.94 28.21 -1.20
CA THR A 130 -0.96 27.34 -0.53
C THR A 130 -0.80 27.77 0.92
N VAL A 131 -0.77 26.80 1.81
CA VAL A 131 -0.62 26.99 3.26
C VAL A 131 0.54 26.15 3.75
N ARG A 132 1.50 26.78 4.41
CA ARG A 132 2.56 26.12 5.15
C ARG A 132 2.49 26.52 6.62
N VAL A 133 2.44 25.53 7.50
CA VAL A 133 2.40 25.72 8.96
C VAL A 133 3.59 25.04 9.58
N ILE A 134 4.43 25.78 10.28
CA ILE A 134 5.53 25.26 11.09
C ILE A 134 5.06 25.26 12.54
N ILE A 135 5.16 24.12 13.21
CA ILE A 135 4.71 23.90 14.60
C ILE A 135 5.92 23.39 15.38
N ASN A 136 6.46 24.21 16.26
CA ASN A 136 7.53 23.82 17.19
C ASN A 136 6.89 23.44 18.53
N LEU A 137 6.77 22.13 18.79
CA LEU A 137 6.14 21.61 20.01
C LEU A 137 7.03 21.80 21.24
N ASP A 138 8.36 21.74 21.07
CA ASP A 138 9.30 21.94 22.19
C ASP A 138 9.27 23.38 22.73
N GLU A 139 9.00 24.36 21.86
CA GLU A 139 8.94 25.79 22.21
C GLU A 139 7.50 26.33 22.31
N SER A 140 6.50 25.48 22.04
CA SER A 140 5.07 25.83 22.02
C SER A 140 4.76 27.07 21.16
N CYS A 141 5.32 27.15 19.97
CA CYS A 141 5.11 28.25 19.03
C CYS A 141 5.21 27.78 17.57
N GLY A 142 4.90 28.68 16.64
CA GLY A 142 5.03 28.34 15.24
C GLY A 142 4.85 29.53 14.29
N GLN A 143 4.82 29.22 13.00
CA GLN A 143 4.70 30.19 11.93
C GLN A 143 3.73 29.70 10.87
N VAL A 144 2.99 30.62 10.27
CA VAL A 144 2.11 30.35 9.12
C VAL A 144 2.58 31.16 7.92
N PHE A 145 2.62 30.49 6.76
CA PHE A 145 2.89 31.08 5.47
C PHE A 145 1.70 30.83 4.54
N LEU A 146 1.30 31.85 3.81
CA LEU A 146 0.24 31.81 2.80
C LEU A 146 0.82 32.23 1.44
N ASN A 147 0.68 31.40 0.43
CA ASN A 147 1.25 31.61 -0.91
C ASN A 147 2.77 31.97 -0.88
N GLY A 148 3.53 31.34 0.03
CA GLY A 148 4.95 31.54 0.26
C GLY A 148 5.31 32.75 1.12
N GLU A 149 4.36 33.66 1.45
CA GLU A 149 4.58 34.80 2.34
C GLU A 149 4.36 34.42 3.79
N LYS A 150 5.25 34.89 4.69
CA LYS A 150 5.06 34.74 6.12
C LYS A 150 3.86 35.58 6.56
N ALA A 151 2.81 34.89 7.01
CA ALA A 151 1.57 35.52 7.46
C ALA A 151 1.66 35.98 8.91
N CYS A 152 2.13 35.15 9.80
CA CYS A 152 2.30 35.49 11.22
C CYS A 152 3.17 34.46 11.96
N ASP A 153 3.62 34.86 13.17
CA ASP A 153 4.02 33.94 14.24
C ASP A 153 2.83 33.71 15.20
N TYR A 154 2.76 32.55 15.84
CA TYR A 154 1.72 32.24 16.81
C TYR A 154 2.29 31.45 18.02
N LYS A 155 1.53 31.39 19.12
CA LYS A 155 1.85 30.58 20.30
C LYS A 155 0.79 29.51 20.52
N LEU A 156 1.22 28.32 20.90
CA LEU A 156 0.37 27.23 21.35
C LEU A 156 0.12 27.35 22.87
N ALA A 157 -0.90 26.66 23.35
CA ALA A 157 -1.00 26.40 24.78
C ALA A 157 0.17 25.49 25.24
N GLU A 158 0.60 25.60 26.46
CA GLU A 158 1.66 24.72 27.00
C GLU A 158 1.19 23.26 26.97
N PHE A 159 2.10 22.34 26.57
CA PHE A 159 1.86 20.91 26.52
C PHE A 159 0.75 20.47 25.55
N CYS A 160 0.67 21.07 24.36
CA CYS A 160 -0.17 20.59 23.28
C CYS A 160 0.40 19.33 22.65
N ASP A 161 -0.49 18.39 22.31
CA ASP A 161 -0.23 17.28 21.41
C ASP A 161 -1.12 17.39 20.18
N PHE A 162 -0.73 16.70 19.10
CA PHE A 162 -1.43 16.69 17.82
C PHE A 162 -1.58 15.25 17.35
N ASP A 163 -2.80 14.85 16.99
CA ASP A 163 -3.06 13.50 16.45
C ASP A 163 -3.96 13.48 15.21
N ARG A 164 -4.47 14.66 14.80
CA ARG A 164 -5.47 14.75 13.73
C ARG A 164 -5.44 16.10 13.02
N ILE A 165 -5.65 16.05 11.70
CA ILE A 165 -5.86 17.24 10.86
C ILE A 165 -7.24 17.19 10.22
N TYR A 166 -7.85 18.37 10.07
CA TYR A 166 -9.14 18.59 9.43
C TYR A 166 -9.06 19.63 8.32
N TYR A 167 -9.80 19.37 7.23
CA TYR A 167 -10.28 20.40 6.32
C TYR A 167 -11.78 20.52 6.50
N SER A 168 -12.31 21.72 6.63
CA SER A 168 -13.71 21.95 6.97
C SER A 168 -14.24 23.25 6.38
N THR A 169 -15.56 23.31 6.25
CA THR A 169 -16.30 24.58 6.09
C THR A 169 -16.71 25.12 7.45
N ALA A 170 -16.88 26.43 7.54
CA ALA A 170 -17.47 27.02 8.73
C ALA A 170 -18.96 26.65 8.84
N PHE A 171 -19.51 26.75 10.06
CA PHE A 171 -20.90 26.42 10.33
C PHE A 171 -21.84 27.33 9.53
N LYS A 172 -22.76 26.74 8.76
CA LYS A 172 -23.73 27.41 7.90
C LYS A 172 -23.10 28.38 6.89
N SER A 173 -21.90 28.09 6.41
CA SER A 173 -21.26 28.90 5.37
C SER A 173 -21.64 28.41 3.98
N ASN A 174 -21.50 29.29 2.99
CA ASN A 174 -21.67 28.94 1.58
C ASN A 174 -20.33 28.69 0.88
N VAL A 175 -19.24 28.52 1.63
CA VAL A 175 -17.91 28.25 1.08
C VAL A 175 -17.85 26.84 0.51
N VAL A 176 -17.12 26.69 -0.59
CA VAL A 176 -16.72 25.38 -1.12
C VAL A 176 -15.21 25.30 -1.00
N VAL A 177 -14.71 24.26 -0.34
CA VAL A 177 -13.29 24.01 -0.09
C VAL A 177 -12.88 22.70 -0.75
N GLU A 178 -11.88 22.75 -1.62
CA GLU A 178 -11.33 21.57 -2.28
C GLU A 178 -9.84 21.43 -1.93
N PRO A 179 -9.44 20.56 -0.99
CA PRO A 179 -8.04 20.24 -0.74
C PRO A 179 -7.38 19.63 -1.97
N LYS A 180 -6.17 20.07 -2.32
CA LYS A 180 -5.41 19.62 -3.48
C LYS A 180 -4.34 18.62 -3.12
N TYR A 181 -3.59 18.88 -2.05
CA TYR A 181 -2.62 17.97 -1.44
C TYR A 181 -2.49 18.25 0.06
N CYS A 182 -1.95 17.28 0.79
CA CYS A 182 -1.63 17.39 2.21
C CYS A 182 -0.36 16.61 2.50
N ILE A 183 0.69 17.29 2.93
CA ILE A 183 1.97 16.70 3.34
C ILE A 183 2.25 17.20 4.76
N LEU A 184 2.31 16.29 5.72
CA LEU A 184 2.68 16.57 7.10
C LEU A 184 3.92 15.75 7.46
N TYR A 185 4.97 16.41 7.91
CA TYR A 185 6.22 15.75 8.27
C TYR A 185 6.81 16.31 9.56
N LYS A 186 7.71 15.54 10.17
CA LYS A 186 8.37 15.86 11.44
C LYS A 186 9.88 15.94 11.26
N ASN A 187 10.51 16.90 11.92
CA ASN A 187 11.96 17.05 12.13
C ASN A 187 12.86 17.09 10.88
N PHE A 188 12.32 17.38 9.70
CA PHE A 188 13.18 17.74 8.58
C PHE A 188 13.73 19.15 8.80
N SER A 189 15.04 19.31 8.74
CA SER A 189 15.66 20.65 8.79
C SER A 189 15.34 21.44 7.52
N VAL A 190 15.29 20.77 6.36
CA VAL A 190 14.78 21.28 5.10
C VAL A 190 13.97 20.18 4.41
N ASN A 191 12.79 20.52 3.89
CA ASN A 191 12.01 19.68 2.99
C ASN A 191 11.24 20.62 2.03
N GLU A 192 11.84 20.92 0.90
CA GLU A 192 11.39 21.98 0.02
C GLU A 192 11.17 21.48 -1.40
N ASN A 193 9.94 21.57 -1.87
CA ASN A 193 9.51 21.17 -3.21
C ASN A 193 9.07 22.34 -4.11
N PHE A 194 9.09 23.56 -3.59
CA PHE A 194 8.84 24.82 -4.31
C PHE A 194 7.51 24.88 -5.08
N PHE A 195 6.43 24.43 -4.44
CA PHE A 195 5.07 24.48 -5.04
C PHE A 195 4.41 25.85 -4.90
N ASP A 196 4.96 26.76 -4.11
CA ASP A 196 4.45 28.10 -3.90
C ASP A 196 4.64 28.96 -5.15
N GLU A 197 3.80 29.98 -5.34
CA GLU A 197 3.89 30.89 -6.50
C GLU A 197 5.14 31.79 -6.47
N LYS A 198 5.79 31.91 -5.33
CA LYS A 198 7.04 32.63 -5.13
C LYS A 198 7.98 31.85 -4.23
N VAL A 199 9.25 32.25 -4.27
CA VAL A 199 10.28 31.72 -3.37
C VAL A 199 9.84 31.98 -1.93
N PRO A 200 9.79 30.95 -1.06
CA PRO A 200 9.37 31.14 0.32
C PRO A 200 10.25 32.14 1.07
N ASP A 201 9.65 33.01 1.88
CA ASP A 201 10.32 34.11 2.59
C ASP A 201 11.43 33.67 3.56
N ASP A 202 11.51 32.39 3.93
CA ASP A 202 12.58 31.81 4.74
C ASP A 202 13.81 31.35 3.92
N TRP A 203 13.82 31.61 2.61
CA TRP A 203 14.98 31.55 1.75
C TRP A 203 15.53 32.97 1.51
N ASN A 204 16.80 33.20 1.83
CA ASN A 204 17.44 34.50 1.74
C ASN A 204 18.37 34.56 0.53
N GLY A 205 18.28 35.64 -0.23
CA GLY A 205 19.09 35.87 -1.43
C GLY A 205 18.25 36.34 -2.62
N ASP A 206 18.79 36.18 -3.81
CA ASP A 206 18.19 36.72 -5.04
C ASP A 206 18.47 35.85 -6.28
N GLY A 207 17.89 36.24 -7.40
CA GLY A 207 18.16 35.67 -8.72
C GLY A 207 17.28 34.48 -9.10
N ALA A 208 16.47 33.95 -8.19
CA ALA A 208 15.61 32.81 -8.46
C ALA A 208 14.10 33.13 -8.40
N GLN A 209 13.32 32.34 -9.10
CA GLN A 209 11.87 32.31 -9.05
C GLN A 209 11.38 30.86 -8.98
N THR A 210 10.16 30.63 -8.50
CA THR A 210 9.57 29.30 -8.54
C THR A 210 9.05 29.01 -9.93
N PHE A 211 9.13 27.74 -10.32
CA PHE A 211 8.72 27.27 -11.64
C PHE A 211 8.08 25.89 -11.54
N LEU A 212 6.92 25.70 -12.19
CA LEU A 212 6.24 24.41 -12.29
C LEU A 212 6.60 23.76 -13.62
N MET A 213 7.17 22.55 -13.56
CA MET A 213 7.75 21.89 -14.73
C MET A 213 6.73 21.13 -15.59
N TYR A 214 5.75 20.52 -14.97
CA TYR A 214 4.78 19.64 -15.64
C TYR A 214 3.37 20.18 -15.49
N GLY A 215 2.44 19.68 -16.30
CA GLY A 215 1.08 20.21 -16.43
C GLY A 215 0.17 20.16 -15.20
N GLY A 216 0.64 19.66 -14.06
CA GLY A 216 -0.06 19.67 -12.78
C GLY A 216 0.51 20.73 -11.85
N LYS A 217 -0.35 21.66 -11.39
CA LYS A 217 0.01 22.57 -10.33
C LYS A 217 0.22 21.74 -9.07
N TYR A 218 1.32 21.57 -8.49
CA TYR A 218 1.72 20.74 -7.33
C TYR A 218 2.38 19.40 -7.65
N ASP A 219 2.57 19.02 -8.93
CA ASP A 219 3.24 17.76 -9.24
C ASP A 219 4.77 17.90 -9.30
N SER A 220 5.31 19.10 -9.62
CA SER A 220 6.75 19.27 -9.81
C SER A 220 7.17 20.72 -9.76
N GLY A 221 7.48 21.24 -8.58
CA GLY A 221 8.04 22.57 -8.38
C GLY A 221 9.57 22.57 -8.43
N CYS A 222 10.17 23.70 -8.85
CA CYS A 222 11.59 23.98 -8.82
C CYS A 222 11.87 25.45 -8.53
N LEU A 223 13.06 25.74 -7.99
CA LEU A 223 13.67 27.05 -8.15
C LEU A 223 14.30 27.14 -9.54
N ARG A 224 14.13 28.25 -10.21
CA ARG A 224 14.76 28.57 -11.49
C ARG A 224 15.53 29.87 -11.40
N PHE A 225 16.78 29.84 -11.80
CA PHE A 225 17.65 30.99 -11.98
C PHE A 225 17.79 31.30 -13.46
N ASP A 226 17.50 32.56 -13.87
CA ASP A 226 17.72 33.10 -15.21
C ASP A 226 18.87 34.14 -15.22
N SER A 227 19.37 34.52 -14.03
CA SER A 227 20.53 35.37 -13.81
C SER A 227 21.40 34.81 -12.71
N SER A 228 22.66 35.25 -12.66
CA SER A 228 23.55 34.87 -11.54
C SER A 228 22.91 35.30 -10.21
N GLY A 229 23.00 34.42 -9.22
CA GLY A 229 22.43 34.64 -7.90
C GLY A 229 22.64 33.48 -6.96
N SER A 230 22.19 33.62 -5.73
CA SER A 230 22.22 32.57 -4.74
C SER A 230 21.07 32.71 -3.74
N LEU A 231 20.61 31.57 -3.26
CA LEU A 231 19.64 31.48 -2.16
C LEU A 231 20.21 30.60 -1.06
N SER A 232 19.96 31.00 0.19
CA SER A 232 20.33 30.22 1.37
C SER A 232 19.17 30.05 2.32
N LYS A 233 19.12 28.90 2.98
CA LYS A 233 18.15 28.62 4.04
C LYS A 233 18.89 28.21 5.31
N SER A 234 18.59 28.91 6.43
CA SER A 234 19.10 28.58 7.74
C SER A 234 18.11 27.70 8.51
N PHE A 235 18.64 26.85 9.38
CA PHE A 235 17.87 25.95 10.24
C PHE A 235 18.65 25.67 11.54
N SER A 236 18.01 25.03 12.51
CA SER A 236 18.69 24.62 13.75
C SER A 236 19.82 23.67 13.42
N ALA A 237 20.99 23.90 14.05
CA ALA A 237 22.20 23.12 13.76
C ALA A 237 21.96 21.61 13.91
N ILE A 238 22.34 20.85 12.92
CA ILE A 238 22.31 19.38 12.93
C ILE A 238 23.73 18.80 12.92
N SER A 239 23.91 17.67 13.62
CA SER A 239 25.17 16.96 13.75
C SER A 239 24.93 15.44 13.77
N GLY A 240 26.00 14.64 13.83
CA GLY A 240 25.92 13.19 13.75
C GLY A 240 25.71 12.74 12.31
N LYS A 241 24.77 11.83 12.10
CA LYS A 241 24.42 11.34 10.76
C LYS A 241 23.22 12.08 10.21
N PHE A 242 23.35 12.56 8.99
CA PHE A 242 22.26 13.21 8.27
C PHE A 242 22.37 13.00 6.77
N VAL A 243 21.25 13.19 6.07
CA VAL A 243 21.18 13.14 4.61
C VAL A 243 20.89 14.54 4.07
N PHE A 244 21.58 14.88 2.99
CA PHE A 244 21.20 15.93 2.05
C PHE A 244 20.75 15.27 0.75
N GLU A 245 19.65 15.73 0.18
CA GLU A 245 19.17 15.36 -1.15
C GLU A 245 18.72 16.61 -1.91
N GLY A 246 19.02 16.67 -3.21
CA GLY A 246 18.53 17.73 -4.08
C GLY A 246 18.73 17.41 -5.55
N TYR A 247 17.80 17.92 -6.38
CA TYR A 247 17.87 17.78 -7.83
C TYR A 247 18.41 19.07 -8.44
N ILE A 248 19.32 18.96 -9.41
CA ILE A 248 19.91 20.07 -10.15
C ILE A 248 19.89 19.79 -11.65
N TYR A 249 19.48 20.79 -12.43
CA TYR A 249 19.51 20.76 -13.89
C TYR A 249 20.10 22.07 -14.44
N MET A 250 21.00 21.94 -15.39
CA MET A 250 21.67 23.07 -16.01
C MET A 250 21.98 22.72 -17.48
N PRO A 251 21.18 23.18 -18.45
CA PRO A 251 21.28 22.75 -19.84
C PRO A 251 22.45 23.39 -20.62
N TYR A 252 23.02 24.47 -20.13
CA TYR A 252 24.08 25.22 -20.81
C TYR A 252 25.41 25.12 -20.10
N ASN A 253 26.48 25.66 -20.69
CA ASN A 253 27.81 25.61 -20.17
C ASN A 253 28.08 26.70 -19.10
N ASP A 254 27.24 26.72 -18.09
CA ASP A 254 27.29 27.62 -16.95
C ASP A 254 27.84 26.91 -15.70
N ARG A 255 27.66 27.46 -14.51
CA ARG A 255 28.08 26.87 -13.25
C ARG A 255 26.99 27.01 -12.19
N ALA A 256 26.62 25.90 -11.55
CA ALA A 256 25.58 25.91 -10.51
C ALA A 256 25.86 24.81 -9.47
N GLY A 257 25.31 24.91 -8.27
CA GLY A 257 25.53 23.86 -7.28
C GLY A 257 24.90 24.08 -5.93
N PHE A 258 25.12 23.08 -5.08
CA PHE A 258 24.73 23.05 -3.67
C PHE A 258 25.98 23.29 -2.80
N VAL A 259 25.79 24.00 -1.68
CA VAL A 259 26.83 24.19 -0.66
C VAL A 259 26.28 23.78 0.70
N LEU A 260 26.96 22.85 1.37
CA LEU A 260 26.67 22.37 2.70
C LEU A 260 27.89 22.56 3.59
N GLY A 261 27.87 23.51 4.50
CA GLY A 261 29.03 23.81 5.34
C GLY A 261 30.23 24.19 4.49
N ASN A 262 31.28 23.34 4.49
CA ASN A 262 32.49 23.51 3.69
C ASN A 262 32.56 22.62 2.43
N THR A 263 31.57 21.77 2.21
CA THR A 263 31.50 20.85 1.08
C THR A 263 30.51 21.37 0.04
N SER A 264 30.92 21.32 -1.23
CA SER A 264 30.04 21.71 -2.33
C SER A 264 29.96 20.61 -3.39
N VAL A 265 28.80 20.51 -4.02
CA VAL A 265 28.58 19.70 -5.22
C VAL A 265 28.13 20.63 -6.34
N VAL A 266 28.97 20.72 -7.39
CA VAL A 266 28.87 21.74 -8.42
C VAL A 266 28.75 21.10 -9.79
N LEU A 267 27.84 21.59 -10.60
CA LEU A 267 27.85 21.42 -12.05
C LEU A 267 28.65 22.57 -12.66
N ASP A 268 29.74 22.24 -13.39
CA ASP A 268 30.51 23.18 -14.18
C ASP A 268 30.51 22.71 -15.64
N GLY A 269 29.67 23.29 -16.45
CA GLY A 269 29.36 22.79 -17.78
C GLY A 269 28.73 21.38 -17.70
N ASN A 270 29.38 20.40 -18.31
CA ASN A 270 29.00 19.00 -18.32
C ASN A 270 29.77 18.15 -17.29
N VAL A 271 30.38 18.78 -16.27
CA VAL A 271 31.12 18.08 -15.22
C VAL A 271 30.46 18.32 -13.87
N LEU A 272 30.05 17.25 -13.20
CA LEU A 272 29.70 17.28 -11.78
C LEU A 272 31.00 17.09 -10.97
N ALA A 273 31.28 18.03 -10.10
CA ALA A 273 32.49 18.06 -9.30
C ALA A 273 32.17 18.31 -7.82
N SER A 274 32.95 17.71 -6.94
CA SER A 274 33.06 18.03 -5.52
C SER A 274 34.52 17.79 -5.13
N ASP A 275 35.09 18.62 -4.31
CA ASP A 275 36.51 18.59 -3.84
C ASP A 275 37.48 17.59 -4.55
N THR A 276 37.37 16.31 -4.27
CA THR A 276 38.18 15.23 -4.79
C THR A 276 37.54 14.40 -5.90
N TYR A 277 36.28 14.68 -6.24
CA TYR A 277 35.47 13.89 -7.19
C TYR A 277 35.10 14.71 -8.42
N LYS A 278 35.23 14.11 -9.60
CA LYS A 278 34.77 14.68 -10.89
C LYS A 278 34.19 13.58 -11.76
N LYS A 279 33.05 13.84 -12.36
CA LYS A 279 32.38 12.95 -13.31
C LYS A 279 31.79 13.77 -14.46
N SER A 280 32.00 13.35 -15.69
CA SER A 280 31.22 13.86 -16.83
C SER A 280 29.78 13.38 -16.72
N ILE A 281 28.86 14.29 -16.93
CA ILE A 281 27.42 14.05 -16.87
C ILE A 281 26.74 14.53 -18.14
N ARG A 282 25.46 14.17 -18.30
CA ARG A 282 24.61 14.75 -19.34
C ARG A 282 23.95 16.02 -18.81
N ASN A 283 24.17 17.13 -19.49
CA ASN A 283 23.60 18.42 -19.11
C ASN A 283 22.13 18.62 -19.54
N ASN A 284 21.58 17.69 -20.32
CA ASN A 284 20.16 17.65 -20.68
C ASN A 284 19.25 16.89 -19.68
N LEU A 285 19.80 16.47 -18.54
CA LEU A 285 19.06 15.73 -17.50
C LEU A 285 19.20 16.40 -16.15
N PHE A 286 18.20 16.25 -15.30
CA PHE A 286 18.38 16.47 -13.88
C PHE A 286 19.41 15.50 -13.32
N GLN A 287 20.19 15.97 -12.36
CA GLN A 287 21.08 15.12 -11.56
C GLN A 287 20.53 15.12 -10.13
N CYS A 288 20.22 13.95 -9.61
CA CYS A 288 19.88 13.73 -8.20
C CYS A 288 21.20 13.62 -7.42
N VAL A 289 21.44 14.56 -6.53
CA VAL A 289 22.58 14.56 -5.61
C VAL A 289 22.09 14.14 -4.24
N HIS A 290 22.64 13.04 -3.71
CA HIS A 290 22.35 12.57 -2.38
C HIS A 290 23.66 12.38 -1.62
N MET A 291 23.75 12.97 -0.42
CA MET A 291 24.93 12.89 0.44
C MET A 291 24.52 12.34 1.79
N ALA A 292 25.04 11.16 2.14
CA ALA A 292 24.94 10.60 3.49
C ALA A 292 26.16 11.08 4.28
N VAL A 293 25.94 12.02 5.19
CA VAL A 293 26.99 12.68 5.97
C VAL A 293 27.10 12.07 7.37
N ASP A 294 28.34 11.87 7.81
CA ASP A 294 28.67 11.51 9.19
C ASP A 294 29.69 12.52 9.74
N THR A 295 29.23 13.45 10.57
CA THR A 295 30.11 14.49 11.15
C THR A 295 31.06 13.97 12.21
N VAL A 296 30.78 12.79 12.78
CA VAL A 296 31.68 12.14 13.76
C VAL A 296 32.85 11.47 13.05
N LEU A 297 32.60 10.85 11.89
CA LEU A 297 33.64 10.26 11.04
C LEU A 297 34.27 11.29 10.08
N HIS A 298 33.80 12.53 10.06
CA HIS A 298 34.21 13.59 9.16
C HIS A 298 34.21 13.19 7.69
N GLN A 299 33.12 12.51 7.26
CA GLN A 299 32.99 12.02 5.88
C GLN A 299 31.55 12.17 5.36
N ALA A 300 31.43 12.23 4.04
CA ALA A 300 30.16 12.18 3.32
C ALA A 300 30.25 11.16 2.18
N VAL A 301 29.28 10.27 2.08
CA VAL A 301 29.13 9.38 0.93
C VAL A 301 28.27 10.08 -0.11
N LEU A 302 28.85 10.35 -1.28
CA LEU A 302 28.17 10.99 -2.40
C LEU A 302 27.53 9.93 -3.29
N TYR A 303 26.24 10.08 -3.53
CA TYR A 303 25.50 9.36 -4.56
C TYR A 303 25.05 10.35 -5.63
N VAL A 304 25.13 9.94 -6.88
CA VAL A 304 24.59 10.69 -8.03
C VAL A 304 23.68 9.75 -8.81
N ASN A 305 22.41 10.14 -8.95
CA ASN A 305 21.38 9.34 -9.63
C ASN A 305 21.26 7.93 -9.03
N GLY A 306 21.26 7.83 -7.69
CA GLY A 306 21.17 6.58 -6.93
C GLY A 306 22.45 5.73 -6.91
N LYS A 307 23.53 6.14 -7.61
CA LYS A 307 24.81 5.41 -7.69
C LYS A 307 25.81 5.97 -6.71
N LYS A 308 26.39 5.11 -5.87
CA LYS A 308 27.51 5.49 -4.99
C LYS A 308 28.72 5.90 -5.81
N CYS A 309 29.17 7.13 -5.65
CA CYS A 309 30.22 7.73 -6.47
C CYS A 309 31.54 7.93 -5.74
N ALA A 310 31.50 8.46 -4.52
CA ALA A 310 32.72 8.82 -3.77
C ALA A 310 32.45 8.87 -2.26
N VAL A 311 33.51 8.81 -1.48
CA VAL A 311 33.56 9.24 -0.09
C VAL A 311 34.33 10.54 -0.04
N LEU A 312 33.70 11.60 0.41
CA LEU A 312 34.28 12.95 0.47
C LEU A 312 34.60 13.30 1.92
N PRO A 313 35.63 14.12 2.19
CA PRO A 313 35.89 14.70 3.49
C PRO A 313 34.78 15.68 3.86
N PHE A 314 34.41 15.72 5.13
CA PHE A 314 33.40 16.64 5.68
C PHE A 314 33.89 17.19 7.01
N GLU A 315 34.52 18.36 6.99
CA GLU A 315 35.29 18.86 8.14
C GLU A 315 34.47 19.56 9.23
N LYS A 316 33.15 19.73 8.99
CA LYS A 316 32.28 20.39 9.97
C LYS A 316 31.69 19.41 10.98
N ASP A 317 31.65 19.79 12.25
CA ASP A 317 30.98 19.04 13.33
C ASP A 317 29.44 19.14 13.24
N SER A 318 28.93 20.19 12.59
CA SER A 318 27.52 20.45 12.38
C SER A 318 27.30 21.40 11.21
N ILE A 319 26.07 21.42 10.67
CA ILE A 319 25.61 22.44 9.72
C ILE A 319 24.33 23.08 10.23
N ASP A 320 24.11 24.35 9.90
CA ASP A 320 22.96 25.16 10.23
C ASP A 320 22.36 25.90 9.00
N SER A 321 22.89 25.60 7.83
CA SER A 321 22.44 26.23 6.60
C SER A 321 22.80 25.42 5.36
N ILE A 322 22.03 25.66 4.29
CA ILE A 322 22.29 25.19 2.94
C ILE A 322 22.17 26.34 1.97
N SER A 323 22.95 26.33 0.90
CA SER A 323 22.84 27.30 -0.18
C SER A 323 22.76 26.62 -1.54
N VAL A 324 22.05 27.24 -2.45
CA VAL A 324 22.09 26.97 -3.89
C VAL A 324 22.59 28.22 -4.62
N PHE A 325 23.35 28.01 -5.68
CA PHE A 325 23.89 29.16 -6.45
C PHE A 325 23.90 28.87 -7.95
N PHE A 326 23.89 29.94 -8.73
CA PHE A 326 24.04 29.91 -10.16
C PHE A 326 24.95 31.04 -10.63
N ASP A 327 26.03 30.70 -11.37
CA ASP A 327 26.93 31.60 -12.08
C ASP A 327 26.63 31.51 -13.56
N LYS A 328 25.86 32.48 -14.08
CA LYS A 328 25.52 32.57 -15.49
C LYS A 328 26.74 33.01 -16.30
N ARG A 329 27.13 32.18 -17.28
CA ARG A 329 28.27 32.44 -18.20
C ARG A 329 27.80 32.52 -19.65
N THR A 330 26.63 32.02 -19.97
CA THR A 330 26.07 32.01 -21.32
C THR A 330 24.82 32.91 -21.41
N ASP A 331 24.52 33.45 -22.58
CA ASP A 331 23.40 34.35 -22.77
C ASP A 331 22.05 33.70 -22.41
N ASN A 332 21.89 32.40 -22.71
CA ASN A 332 20.68 31.65 -22.44
C ASN A 332 20.78 30.81 -21.17
N GLY A 333 21.80 31.04 -20.32
CA GLY A 333 22.06 30.25 -19.13
C GLY A 333 20.90 30.24 -18.15
N THR A 334 20.55 29.03 -17.67
CA THR A 334 19.57 28.81 -16.61
C THR A 334 20.03 27.63 -15.73
N ALA A 335 19.62 27.65 -14.44
CA ALA A 335 19.77 26.51 -13.56
C ALA A 335 18.50 26.28 -12.76
N TRP A 336 18.19 25.03 -12.53
CA TRP A 336 16.96 24.59 -11.84
C TRP A 336 17.33 23.69 -10.67
N PHE A 337 16.68 23.91 -9.51
CA PHE A 337 16.88 23.15 -8.30
C PHE A 337 15.53 22.66 -7.76
N GLY A 338 15.41 21.41 -7.37
CA GLY A 338 14.15 20.87 -6.86
C GLY A 338 14.35 19.82 -5.77
N ASP A 339 13.28 19.60 -5.01
CA ASP A 339 13.17 18.57 -3.96
C ASP A 339 14.37 18.55 -2.99
N ILE A 340 14.68 19.71 -2.39
CA ILE A 340 15.77 19.87 -1.46
C ILE A 340 15.37 19.37 -0.08
N LYS A 341 16.11 18.36 0.44
CA LYS A 341 15.89 17.79 1.76
C LYS A 341 17.17 17.79 2.58
N VAL A 342 17.06 18.07 3.88
CA VAL A 342 18.11 17.89 4.91
C VAL A 342 17.45 17.31 6.15
N TYR A 343 17.94 16.15 6.61
CA TYR A 343 17.34 15.47 7.75
C TYR A 343 18.31 14.49 8.43
N ASN A 344 18.13 14.29 9.75
CA ASN A 344 18.90 13.34 10.53
C ASN A 344 18.50 11.91 10.18
N VAL A 345 19.49 11.02 10.18
CA VAL A 345 19.31 9.57 10.06
C VAL A 345 20.01 8.84 11.20
N TYR A 346 19.58 7.60 11.46
CA TYR A 346 20.07 6.82 12.58
C TYR A 346 20.47 5.40 12.15
N ASP A 347 21.46 4.85 12.83
CA ASP A 347 21.77 3.42 12.74
C ASP A 347 20.91 2.68 13.74
N TYR A 348 19.93 1.95 13.24
CA TYR A 348 19.07 1.13 14.09
C TYR A 348 19.78 -0.19 14.41
N PRO A 349 19.97 -0.53 15.72
CA PRO A 349 20.57 -1.82 16.10
C PRO A 349 19.77 -3.03 15.63
N ASP A 350 18.46 -2.84 15.49
CA ASP A 350 17.48 -3.81 15.02
C ASP A 350 17.08 -3.58 13.55
N TYR A 351 18.00 -3.10 12.70
CA TYR A 351 17.76 -2.95 11.26
C TYR A 351 17.51 -4.31 10.59
N CYS A 352 16.87 -4.31 9.41
CA CYS A 352 16.67 -5.50 8.60
C CYS A 352 17.93 -6.39 8.57
N PRO A 353 17.84 -7.69 8.93
CA PRO A 353 19.01 -8.57 8.92
C PRO A 353 19.56 -8.78 7.51
N LYS A 354 20.87 -8.95 7.40
CA LYS A 354 21.52 -9.21 6.11
C LYS A 354 20.93 -10.47 5.45
N PRO A 355 20.56 -10.41 4.14
CA PRO A 355 20.09 -11.56 3.40
C PRO A 355 21.10 -12.72 3.37
N GLN A 356 20.62 -13.94 3.47
CA GLN A 356 21.38 -15.18 3.20
C GLN A 356 21.07 -15.62 1.76
N LYS A 357 21.70 -14.92 0.80
CA LYS A 357 21.44 -15.08 -0.63
C LYS A 357 21.59 -16.55 -1.09
N THR A 358 20.67 -16.98 -1.92
CA THR A 358 20.73 -18.25 -2.67
C THR A 358 20.65 -17.96 -4.17
N GLU A 359 21.34 -18.80 -4.96
CA GLU A 359 21.36 -18.64 -6.41
C GLU A 359 20.45 -19.69 -7.07
N PRO A 360 19.67 -19.32 -8.09
CA PRO A 360 18.86 -20.29 -8.82
C PRO A 360 19.72 -21.15 -9.74
N ASN A 361 19.26 -22.40 -9.95
CA ASN A 361 19.90 -23.35 -10.82
C ASN A 361 19.41 -23.19 -12.27
N ASP A 362 20.31 -23.13 -13.22
CA ASP A 362 20.05 -23.20 -14.67
C ASP A 362 19.08 -22.15 -15.24
N CYS A 363 18.67 -21.14 -14.47
CA CYS A 363 17.77 -20.08 -14.95
C CYS A 363 18.13 -18.72 -14.38
N VAL A 364 17.63 -17.65 -15.02
CA VAL A 364 17.63 -16.27 -14.54
C VAL A 364 16.20 -15.95 -14.09
N THR A 365 16.04 -15.70 -12.80
CA THR A 365 14.73 -15.43 -12.20
C THR A 365 14.50 -13.93 -12.07
N ILE A 366 13.38 -13.45 -12.60
CA ILE A 366 13.01 -12.03 -12.61
C ILE A 366 11.64 -11.90 -11.95
N MET A 367 11.52 -11.07 -10.92
CA MET A 367 10.27 -10.76 -10.24
C MET A 367 9.77 -9.39 -10.70
N SER A 368 8.60 -9.33 -11.32
CA SER A 368 7.96 -8.06 -11.67
C SER A 368 7.46 -7.34 -10.42
N VAL A 369 7.66 -6.03 -10.34
CA VAL A 369 7.31 -5.17 -9.20
C VAL A 369 6.58 -3.93 -9.70
N CYS A 370 5.45 -3.62 -9.07
CA CYS A 370 4.72 -2.39 -9.36
C CYS A 370 4.83 -1.41 -8.19
N SER A 371 5.22 -0.17 -8.47
CA SER A 371 5.41 0.87 -7.48
C SER A 371 4.09 1.62 -7.25
N LEU A 372 3.21 1.09 -6.39
CA LEU A 372 1.86 1.62 -6.12
C LEU A 372 1.53 1.70 -4.61
N TRP A 373 2.48 1.36 -3.73
CA TRP A 373 2.23 1.08 -2.31
C TRP A 373 2.76 2.17 -1.39
N ARG A 374 2.76 3.39 -1.89
CA ARG A 374 2.94 4.58 -1.08
C ARG A 374 1.63 5.31 -0.90
N GLU A 375 1.47 6.02 0.20
CA GLU A 375 0.29 6.81 0.47
C GLU A 375 0.02 7.85 -0.62
N GLY A 376 -1.26 8.03 -0.98
CA GLY A 376 -1.68 8.95 -2.04
C GLY A 376 -1.44 8.46 -3.46
N MET A 377 -0.95 7.23 -3.63
CA MET A 377 -0.82 6.58 -4.93
C MET A 377 -2.15 6.02 -5.42
N HIS A 378 -2.23 5.73 -6.71
CA HIS A 378 -3.46 5.29 -7.40
C HIS A 378 -4.17 4.12 -6.73
N SER A 379 -3.44 3.13 -6.28
CA SER A 379 -4.03 1.89 -5.75
C SER A 379 -3.91 1.72 -4.25
N GLY A 380 -3.09 2.43 -3.56
CA GLY A 380 -2.84 2.43 -2.12
C GLY A 380 -3.39 1.27 -1.28
N TRP A 381 -2.90 1.07 -0.10
CA TRP A 381 -3.29 -0.01 0.80
C TRP A 381 -4.79 -0.04 1.16
N ASP A 382 -5.49 1.08 1.00
CA ASP A 382 -6.89 1.21 1.37
C ASP A 382 -7.84 0.28 0.62
N PHE A 383 -7.50 -0.02 -0.63
CA PHE A 383 -8.32 -0.91 -1.47
C PHE A 383 -8.13 -2.39 -1.14
N VAL A 384 -6.96 -2.78 -0.69
CA VAL A 384 -6.61 -4.17 -0.37
C VAL A 384 -6.66 -4.44 1.13
N SER A 385 -6.46 -3.41 1.94
CA SER A 385 -6.52 -3.53 3.39
C SER A 385 -7.83 -4.11 3.93
N PRO A 386 -9.03 -4.10 3.28
CA PRO A 386 -10.21 -4.88 3.68
C PRO A 386 -10.07 -6.42 3.54
N TYR A 387 -9.02 -6.95 2.94
CA TYR A 387 -8.91 -8.37 2.60
C TYR A 387 -7.63 -8.98 3.19
N ASP A 388 -7.80 -9.93 4.10
CA ASP A 388 -6.71 -10.58 4.82
C ASP A 388 -5.70 -11.26 3.90
N GLU A 389 -6.19 -11.96 2.89
CA GLU A 389 -5.37 -12.62 1.90
C GLU A 389 -4.38 -11.70 1.19
N CYS A 390 -4.72 -10.42 1.07
CA CYS A 390 -3.87 -9.40 0.44
C CYS A 390 -2.91 -8.72 1.43
N SER A 391 -2.97 -9.05 2.72
CA SER A 391 -2.14 -8.39 3.74
C SER A 391 -0.69 -8.86 3.65
N PRO A 392 0.29 -7.98 3.34
CA PRO A 392 1.70 -8.37 3.34
C PRO A 392 2.17 -8.73 4.74
N LEU A 393 3.01 -9.75 4.88
CA LEU A 393 3.55 -10.15 6.19
C LEU A 393 4.45 -9.09 6.83
N ILE A 394 5.09 -8.26 6.00
CA ILE A 394 5.90 -7.14 6.49
C ILE A 394 5.07 -5.92 6.90
N GLY A 395 3.74 -5.95 6.70
CA GLY A 395 2.81 -4.88 7.02
C GLY A 395 2.45 -4.01 5.81
N TYR A 396 1.63 -2.99 6.02
CA TYR A 396 1.26 -2.01 4.98
C TYR A 396 2.35 -0.95 4.86
N TYR A 397 3.38 -1.26 4.14
CA TYR A 397 4.63 -0.53 4.06
C TYR A 397 4.58 0.74 3.19
N ASP A 398 5.58 1.59 3.33
CA ASP A 398 5.93 2.64 2.38
C ASP A 398 7.11 2.16 1.53
N GLU A 399 6.87 1.87 0.26
CA GLU A 399 7.87 1.36 -0.69
C GLU A 399 9.03 2.33 -0.97
N GLY A 400 8.93 3.60 -0.55
CA GLY A 400 10.02 4.57 -0.63
C GLY A 400 11.01 4.51 0.53
N GLU A 401 10.76 3.66 1.54
CA GLU A 401 11.65 3.51 2.69
C GLU A 401 12.77 2.50 2.41
N PRO A 402 14.06 2.88 2.52
CA PRO A 402 15.16 1.96 2.20
C PRO A 402 15.19 0.67 3.05
N GLU A 403 14.75 0.72 4.33
CA GLU A 403 14.67 -0.47 5.17
C GLU A 403 13.56 -1.42 4.70
N GLU A 404 12.48 -0.89 4.15
CA GLU A 404 11.43 -1.70 3.53
C GLU A 404 11.96 -2.45 2.30
N ALA A 405 12.63 -1.73 1.39
CA ALA A 405 13.27 -2.34 0.22
C ALA A 405 14.29 -3.43 0.62
N ASP A 406 15.00 -3.27 1.74
CA ASP A 406 15.89 -4.31 2.27
C ASP A 406 15.13 -5.55 2.75
N TRP A 407 13.91 -5.41 3.26
CA TRP A 407 13.05 -6.54 3.61
C TRP A 407 12.57 -7.28 2.35
N GLU A 408 12.15 -6.59 1.29
CA GLU A 408 11.81 -7.21 0.01
C GLU A 408 13.01 -7.92 -0.62
N ILE A 409 14.18 -7.23 -0.66
CA ILE A 409 15.44 -7.80 -1.14
C ILE A 409 15.80 -9.06 -0.35
N LYS A 410 15.64 -9.05 0.97
CA LYS A 410 15.92 -10.21 1.82
C LYS A 410 15.02 -11.39 1.46
N GLN A 411 13.72 -11.16 1.36
CA GLN A 411 12.75 -12.20 1.01
C GLN A 411 13.04 -12.81 -0.37
N LEU A 412 13.39 -11.99 -1.35
CA LEU A 412 13.70 -12.43 -2.71
C LEU A 412 15.06 -13.15 -2.79
N ALA A 413 16.12 -12.57 -2.21
CA ALA A 413 17.46 -13.13 -2.24
C ALA A 413 17.57 -14.49 -1.55
N GLU A 414 16.87 -14.69 -0.43
CA GLU A 414 16.88 -15.94 0.32
C GLU A 414 16.10 -17.06 -0.37
N HIS A 415 15.28 -16.73 -1.38
CA HIS A 415 14.46 -17.70 -2.12
C HIS A 415 14.82 -17.81 -3.61
N GLY A 416 16.03 -17.36 -3.99
CA GLY A 416 16.56 -17.59 -5.33
C GLY A 416 16.06 -16.65 -6.42
N MET A 417 15.55 -15.47 -6.06
CA MET A 417 15.24 -14.42 -7.04
C MET A 417 16.47 -13.56 -7.30
N GLN A 418 16.82 -13.38 -8.59
CA GLN A 418 18.03 -12.67 -9.00
C GLN A 418 17.79 -11.21 -9.36
N ALA A 419 16.57 -10.87 -9.82
CA ALA A 419 16.27 -9.52 -10.24
C ALA A 419 14.83 -9.11 -9.94
N MET A 420 14.64 -7.81 -9.67
CA MET A 420 13.37 -7.11 -9.60
C MET A 420 13.18 -6.32 -10.89
N GLN A 421 12.06 -6.50 -11.58
CA GLN A 421 11.68 -5.73 -12.75
C GLN A 421 10.64 -4.69 -12.36
N TYR A 422 11.04 -3.43 -12.31
CA TYR A 422 10.15 -2.34 -11.93
C TYR A 422 9.34 -1.82 -13.12
N CYS A 423 8.02 -1.70 -12.94
CA CYS A 423 7.17 -0.95 -13.85
C CYS A 423 7.58 0.52 -13.82
N TRP A 424 7.98 1.05 -14.97
CA TRP A 424 8.49 2.42 -15.09
C TRP A 424 7.54 3.31 -15.89
N PHE A 425 7.12 4.42 -15.30
CA PHE A 425 6.13 5.34 -15.87
C PHE A 425 6.75 6.71 -16.13
N ALA A 426 6.64 7.20 -17.37
CA ALA A 426 7.05 8.56 -17.68
C ALA A 426 6.07 9.58 -17.08
N PRO A 427 6.55 10.71 -16.53
CA PRO A 427 5.65 11.78 -16.10
C PRO A 427 4.97 12.43 -17.31
N SER A 428 3.76 12.98 -17.10
CA SER A 428 3.09 13.77 -18.14
C SER A 428 3.81 15.11 -18.34
N VAL A 429 4.19 15.42 -19.57
CA VAL A 429 4.89 16.66 -19.92
C VAL A 429 4.12 17.45 -20.99
N ASN A 430 4.34 18.77 -21.02
CA ASN A 430 3.81 19.63 -22.06
C ASN A 430 4.60 19.51 -23.37
N ASP A 431 5.88 19.22 -23.26
CA ASP A 431 6.80 18.96 -24.38
C ASP A 431 7.83 17.88 -23.99
N PHE A 432 8.46 17.23 -24.97
CA PHE A 432 9.44 16.18 -24.73
C PHE A 432 10.89 16.68 -24.57
N PHE A 433 11.09 17.97 -24.43
CA PHE A 433 12.40 18.59 -24.18
C PHE A 433 12.53 19.04 -22.71
N THR A 434 11.43 19.09 -21.95
CA THR A 434 11.46 19.27 -20.51
C THR A 434 12.00 18.00 -19.85
N PRO A 435 13.16 18.03 -19.16
CA PRO A 435 13.79 16.84 -18.62
C PRO A 435 12.97 16.25 -17.48
N ILE A 436 13.01 14.93 -17.33
CA ILE A 436 12.41 14.22 -16.20
C ILE A 436 13.22 14.54 -14.93
N LYS A 437 12.56 15.13 -13.92
CA LYS A 437 13.11 15.27 -12.57
C LYS A 437 13.00 13.95 -11.82
N LYS A 438 11.80 13.37 -11.76
CA LYS A 438 11.50 12.08 -11.16
C LYS A 438 10.41 11.38 -11.98
N PRO A 439 10.50 10.07 -12.26
CA PRO A 439 9.43 9.33 -12.91
C PRO A 439 8.17 9.29 -12.03
N THR A 440 7.03 9.04 -12.65
CA THR A 440 5.79 8.77 -11.94
C THR A 440 5.86 7.37 -11.30
N TYR A 441 5.35 7.19 -10.09
CA TYR A 441 5.35 5.91 -9.38
C TYR A 441 6.74 5.24 -9.33
N SER A 442 7.75 5.96 -8.89
CA SER A 442 9.13 5.49 -8.91
C SER A 442 9.75 5.34 -7.51
N GLU A 443 8.97 5.51 -6.46
CA GLU A 443 9.44 5.54 -5.09
C GLU A 443 10.12 4.23 -4.69
N ALA A 444 9.56 3.07 -5.07
CA ALA A 444 10.14 1.76 -4.78
C ALA A 444 11.57 1.61 -5.35
N LEU A 445 11.82 2.07 -6.58
CA LEU A 445 13.13 1.99 -7.21
C LEU A 445 14.05 3.14 -6.80
N ASN A 446 13.56 4.39 -6.95
CA ASN A 446 14.42 5.57 -6.88
C ASN A 446 14.65 6.07 -5.45
N ASP A 447 13.74 5.84 -4.51
CA ASP A 447 13.88 6.20 -3.10
C ASP A 447 14.20 4.98 -2.23
N GLY A 448 13.52 3.85 -2.39
CA GLY A 448 13.71 2.62 -1.63
C GLY A 448 14.97 1.87 -2.07
N TYR A 449 14.90 1.16 -3.21
CA TYR A 449 15.95 0.25 -3.67
C TYR A 449 17.32 0.93 -3.83
N PHE A 450 17.40 2.14 -4.41
CA PHE A 450 18.67 2.80 -4.69
C PHE A 450 19.49 3.09 -3.43
N TYR A 451 18.84 3.33 -2.31
CA TYR A 451 19.46 3.64 -1.02
C TYR A 451 19.36 2.50 0.00
N ALA A 452 18.77 1.36 -0.39
CA ALA A 452 18.76 0.16 0.41
C ALA A 452 20.16 -0.37 0.67
N LYS A 453 20.42 -0.82 1.89
CA LYS A 453 21.74 -1.29 2.35
C LYS A 453 22.19 -2.56 1.64
N TYR A 454 21.24 -3.41 1.22
CA TYR A 454 21.51 -4.70 0.58
C TYR A 454 21.11 -4.74 -0.90
N SER A 455 20.99 -3.58 -1.54
CA SER A 455 20.60 -3.48 -2.96
C SER A 455 21.53 -4.19 -3.95
N ASP A 456 22.75 -4.55 -3.53
CA ASP A 456 23.68 -5.35 -4.35
C ASP A 456 23.31 -6.86 -4.39
N GLU A 457 22.46 -7.34 -3.49
CA GLU A 457 22.10 -8.77 -3.38
C GLU A 457 21.09 -9.22 -4.46
N VAL A 458 20.23 -8.34 -4.93
CA VAL A 458 19.25 -8.59 -6.00
C VAL A 458 19.39 -7.51 -7.06
N LYS A 459 19.52 -7.89 -8.33
CA LYS A 459 19.61 -6.93 -9.45
C LYS A 459 18.28 -6.24 -9.71
N PHE A 460 18.27 -5.19 -10.54
CA PHE A 460 17.03 -4.60 -11.04
C PHE A 460 17.06 -4.45 -12.57
N CYS A 461 15.88 -4.39 -13.17
CA CYS A 461 15.66 -3.91 -14.53
C CYS A 461 14.34 -3.14 -14.59
N ILE A 462 14.04 -2.53 -15.71
CA ILE A 462 12.82 -1.76 -15.89
C ILE A 462 11.97 -2.31 -17.05
N MET A 463 10.65 -2.21 -16.86
CA MET A 463 9.64 -2.34 -17.90
C MET A 463 9.02 -0.96 -18.14
N TRP A 464 9.19 -0.42 -19.33
CA TRP A 464 8.51 0.81 -19.69
C TRP A 464 7.02 0.57 -19.93
N GLU A 465 6.21 0.99 -18.93
CA GLU A 465 4.77 1.03 -19.09
C GLU A 465 4.41 2.25 -19.95
N ASN A 466 4.21 2.01 -21.24
CA ASN A 466 4.02 3.05 -22.25
C ASN A 466 2.53 3.30 -22.60
N ALA A 467 1.58 2.69 -21.89
CA ALA A 467 0.15 2.72 -22.23
C ALA A 467 -0.70 3.64 -21.34
N THR A 468 -0.58 3.51 -20.01
CA THR A 468 -1.60 4.03 -19.07
C THR A 468 -1.36 5.46 -18.63
N PHE A 469 -0.15 5.76 -18.15
CA PHE A 469 0.23 7.08 -17.63
C PHE A 469 1.40 7.69 -18.40
N SER A 470 1.72 7.13 -19.56
CA SER A 470 2.85 7.57 -20.33
C SER A 470 2.62 9.01 -20.79
N GLY A 471 3.54 9.89 -20.48
CA GLY A 471 3.63 11.20 -21.10
C GLY A 471 3.86 11.13 -22.61
N CYS A 472 3.94 9.93 -23.16
CA CYS A 472 4.22 9.68 -24.56
C CYS A 472 3.00 10.00 -25.42
N ARG A 473 3.20 10.93 -26.35
CA ARG A 473 2.17 11.31 -27.35
C ARG A 473 2.47 10.62 -28.68
N ASP A 474 1.44 10.47 -29.48
CA ASP A 474 1.57 9.98 -30.84
C ASP A 474 2.52 10.87 -31.68
N GLY A 475 3.42 10.26 -32.44
CA GLY A 475 4.31 10.96 -33.36
C GLY A 475 5.60 11.52 -32.75
N MET A 476 6.09 10.93 -31.65
CA MET A 476 7.39 11.27 -31.05
C MET A 476 8.54 11.07 -32.05
N THR A 477 9.45 12.05 -32.15
CA THR A 477 10.68 11.92 -32.95
C THR A 477 11.77 11.16 -32.20
N ILE A 478 12.80 10.71 -32.90
CA ILE A 478 13.97 10.06 -32.28
C ILE A 478 14.71 11.02 -31.34
N GLU A 479 14.82 12.29 -31.69
CA GLU A 479 15.44 13.30 -30.86
C GLU A 479 14.67 13.52 -29.56
N GLN A 480 13.34 13.58 -29.63
CA GLN A 480 12.48 13.68 -28.45
C GLN A 480 12.61 12.43 -27.58
N PHE A 481 12.53 11.23 -28.17
CA PHE A 481 12.74 9.96 -27.48
C PHE A 481 14.10 9.92 -26.79
N LYS A 482 15.15 10.31 -27.52
CA LYS A 482 16.51 10.32 -27.00
C LYS A 482 16.64 11.26 -25.80
N SER A 483 16.21 12.51 -25.92
CA SER A 483 16.42 13.53 -24.88
C SER A 483 15.51 13.33 -23.66
N TYR A 484 14.30 12.81 -23.85
CA TYR A 484 13.31 12.65 -22.79
C TYR A 484 13.41 11.31 -22.06
N LEU A 485 13.52 10.18 -22.79
CA LEU A 485 13.47 8.84 -22.21
C LEU A 485 14.84 8.15 -22.22
N TRP A 486 15.47 8.01 -23.37
CA TRP A 486 16.64 7.19 -23.53
C TRP A 486 17.85 7.66 -22.72
N ASP A 487 18.16 8.95 -22.78
CA ASP A 487 19.28 9.54 -22.04
C ASP A 487 19.06 9.37 -20.51
N TYR A 488 17.80 9.47 -20.06
CA TYR A 488 17.44 9.23 -18.66
C TYR A 488 17.71 7.77 -18.27
N TRP A 489 17.18 6.79 -19.04
CA TRP A 489 17.37 5.37 -18.75
C TRP A 489 18.85 4.95 -18.75
N VAL A 490 19.64 5.45 -19.69
CA VAL A 490 21.08 5.18 -19.74
C VAL A 490 21.79 5.75 -18.52
N GLU A 491 21.51 7.02 -18.17
CA GLU A 491 22.21 7.70 -17.07
C GLU A 491 21.79 7.15 -15.70
N TYR A 492 20.52 6.89 -15.50
CA TYR A 492 20.00 6.45 -14.18
C TYR A 492 20.10 4.93 -14.00
N TYR A 493 19.84 4.14 -15.04
CA TYR A 493 19.63 2.69 -14.89
C TYR A 493 20.65 1.83 -15.63
N PHE A 494 20.72 1.83 -16.96
CA PHE A 494 21.51 0.85 -17.71
C PHE A 494 23.00 0.83 -17.34
N THR A 495 23.58 1.95 -16.96
CA THR A 495 24.99 2.05 -16.53
C THR A 495 25.19 1.83 -15.02
N ASP A 496 24.13 1.48 -14.27
CA ASP A 496 24.27 1.06 -12.87
C ASP A 496 24.75 -0.41 -12.82
N SER A 497 25.75 -0.69 -11.98
CA SER A 497 26.30 -2.05 -11.81
C SER A 497 25.30 -3.06 -11.25
N ARG A 498 24.21 -2.58 -10.64
CA ARG A 498 23.12 -3.38 -10.12
C ARG A 498 22.05 -3.70 -11.18
N TYR A 499 22.12 -3.07 -12.37
CA TYR A 499 21.17 -3.38 -13.46
C TYR A 499 21.33 -4.81 -13.95
N LEU A 500 20.22 -5.47 -14.31
CA LEU A 500 20.24 -6.84 -14.85
C LEU A 500 20.81 -6.85 -16.27
N VAL A 501 21.97 -7.48 -16.41
CA VAL A 501 22.69 -7.66 -17.68
C VAL A 501 22.86 -9.16 -17.91
N VAL A 502 22.37 -9.65 -19.02
CA VAL A 502 22.49 -11.05 -19.45
C VAL A 502 23.28 -11.08 -20.76
N ASP A 503 24.33 -11.88 -20.83
CA ASP A 503 25.22 -11.99 -22.01
C ASP A 503 25.73 -10.61 -22.51
N ASN A 504 26.16 -9.76 -21.57
CA ASN A 504 26.61 -8.38 -21.78
C ASN A 504 25.58 -7.47 -22.46
N LYS A 505 24.27 -7.75 -22.24
CA LYS A 505 23.17 -6.95 -22.76
C LYS A 505 22.24 -6.58 -21.61
N PRO A 506 21.95 -5.30 -21.36
CA PRO A 506 20.92 -4.91 -20.41
C PRO A 506 19.55 -5.42 -20.87
N VAL A 507 18.76 -5.94 -19.92
CA VAL A 507 17.42 -6.46 -20.18
C VAL A 507 16.42 -5.31 -20.04
N PHE A 508 15.66 -5.04 -21.10
CA PHE A 508 14.69 -3.95 -21.13
C PHE A 508 13.38 -4.42 -21.74
N GLU A 509 12.27 -4.13 -21.07
CA GLU A 509 10.95 -4.48 -21.55
C GLU A 509 10.14 -3.23 -21.93
N ILE A 510 9.34 -3.36 -23.00
CA ILE A 510 8.33 -2.39 -23.44
C ILE A 510 6.96 -3.04 -23.29
N PHE A 511 6.08 -2.45 -22.48
CA PHE A 511 4.81 -3.04 -22.06
C PHE A 511 3.85 -3.26 -23.24
N ARG A 512 3.66 -2.28 -24.14
CA ARG A 512 2.68 -2.35 -25.23
C ARG A 512 3.31 -2.10 -26.59
N ALA A 513 3.44 -3.14 -27.39
CA ALA A 513 3.96 -3.07 -28.76
C ALA A 513 3.07 -2.25 -29.69
N ASP A 514 1.74 -2.36 -29.58
CA ASP A 514 0.79 -1.59 -30.38
C ASP A 514 0.83 -0.09 -30.05
N VAL A 515 1.00 0.26 -28.77
CA VAL A 515 1.18 1.65 -28.34
C VAL A 515 2.53 2.18 -28.78
N PHE A 516 3.61 1.38 -28.73
CA PHE A 516 4.92 1.75 -29.24
C PHE A 516 4.87 2.12 -30.74
N LEU A 517 4.18 1.30 -31.53
CA LEU A 517 3.93 1.61 -32.95
C LEU A 517 3.22 2.94 -33.14
N LYS A 518 2.24 3.24 -32.31
CA LYS A 518 1.47 4.49 -32.36
C LYS A 518 2.31 5.69 -31.92
N ASN A 519 3.09 5.54 -30.84
CA ASN A 519 3.94 6.61 -30.33
C ASN A 519 4.94 7.13 -31.37
N PHE A 520 5.49 6.27 -32.23
CA PHE A 520 6.46 6.65 -33.23
C PHE A 520 5.88 6.74 -34.67
N GLY A 521 4.62 6.45 -34.86
CA GLY A 521 3.92 6.62 -36.15
C GLY A 521 4.19 5.51 -37.17
N GLY A 522 4.34 4.26 -36.69
CA GLY A 522 4.36 3.06 -37.52
C GLY A 522 5.66 2.27 -37.48
N LEU A 523 5.64 1.11 -38.14
CA LEU A 523 6.67 0.08 -38.07
C LEU A 523 8.07 0.58 -38.48
N GLU A 524 8.17 1.31 -39.56
CA GLU A 524 9.45 1.79 -40.11
C GLU A 524 10.19 2.71 -39.11
N LYS A 525 9.46 3.70 -38.55
CA LYS A 525 10.02 4.60 -37.56
C LYS A 525 10.36 3.91 -36.24
N CYS A 526 9.55 2.95 -35.82
CA CYS A 526 9.85 2.13 -34.62
C CYS A 526 11.14 1.32 -34.81
N ARG A 527 11.40 0.77 -36.00
CA ARG A 527 12.67 0.09 -36.30
C ARG A 527 13.85 1.06 -36.24
N GLU A 528 13.72 2.29 -36.74
CA GLU A 528 14.77 3.32 -36.62
C GLU A 528 15.08 3.62 -35.14
N VAL A 529 14.08 3.68 -34.28
CA VAL A 529 14.26 3.86 -32.82
C VAL A 529 14.96 2.65 -32.21
N ILE A 530 14.57 1.44 -32.53
CA ILE A 530 15.22 0.21 -32.06
C ILE A 530 16.67 0.14 -32.54
N ASP A 531 16.93 0.44 -33.81
CA ASP A 531 18.28 0.48 -34.36
C ASP A 531 19.13 1.56 -33.69
N PHE A 532 18.53 2.71 -33.35
CA PHE A 532 19.19 3.73 -32.55
C PHE A 532 19.58 3.20 -31.16
N MET A 533 18.64 2.58 -30.42
CA MET A 533 18.92 2.01 -29.08
C MET A 533 20.08 0.99 -29.14
N ARG A 534 20.07 0.06 -30.09
CA ARG A 534 21.10 -0.97 -30.29
C ARG A 534 22.47 -0.40 -30.65
N ARG A 535 22.52 0.70 -31.41
CA ARG A 535 23.77 1.39 -31.72
C ARG A 535 24.30 2.21 -30.55
N ASP A 536 23.40 2.92 -29.88
CA ASP A 536 23.82 3.87 -28.83
C ASP A 536 24.28 3.16 -27.56
N ILE A 537 23.63 2.05 -27.17
CA ILE A 537 23.99 1.30 -25.95
C ILE A 537 25.42 0.75 -25.98
N LYS A 538 25.99 0.50 -27.16
CA LYS A 538 27.37 0.04 -27.34
C LYS A 538 28.41 1.04 -26.88
N LYS A 539 28.08 2.32 -26.86
CA LYS A 539 28.95 3.39 -26.34
C LYS A 539 29.24 3.27 -24.85
N TYR A 540 28.44 2.47 -24.13
CA TYR A 540 28.53 2.28 -22.68
C TYR A 540 29.15 0.93 -22.31
N GLY A 541 29.74 0.21 -23.29
CA GLY A 541 30.47 -1.04 -23.06
C GLY A 541 29.62 -2.31 -23.17
N PHE A 542 28.37 -2.19 -23.60
CA PHE A 542 27.51 -3.34 -23.87
C PHE A 542 27.65 -3.82 -25.33
N ASP A 543 27.41 -5.10 -25.55
CA ASP A 543 27.42 -5.67 -26.91
C ASP A 543 26.15 -5.32 -27.70
N ASP A 544 25.01 -5.26 -26.99
CA ASP A 544 23.69 -4.92 -27.51
C ASP A 544 22.74 -4.64 -26.33
N ILE A 545 21.44 -4.55 -26.57
CA ILE A 545 20.36 -4.52 -25.60
C ILE A 545 19.37 -5.65 -25.86
N THR A 546 18.91 -6.35 -24.82
CA THR A 546 17.84 -7.35 -24.94
C THR A 546 16.50 -6.63 -24.87
N LEU A 547 15.77 -6.57 -25.99
CA LEU A 547 14.47 -5.91 -26.09
C LEU A 547 13.33 -6.91 -26.02
N LEU A 548 12.56 -6.80 -24.95
CA LEU A 548 11.38 -7.62 -24.70
C LEU A 548 10.12 -6.79 -24.93
N PHE A 549 9.10 -7.42 -25.49
CA PHE A 549 7.79 -6.80 -25.64
C PHE A 549 6.70 -7.67 -25.04
N LEU A 550 5.81 -7.06 -24.28
CA LEU A 550 4.58 -7.69 -23.88
C LEU A 550 3.70 -7.91 -25.13
N ASN A 551 3.16 -9.10 -25.23
CA ASN A 551 2.25 -9.49 -26.30
C ASN A 551 1.11 -10.33 -25.74
N SER A 552 0.01 -9.71 -25.40
CA SER A 552 -1.12 -10.32 -24.69
C SER A 552 -1.85 -11.43 -25.45
N GLY A 553 -1.61 -11.63 -26.72
CA GLY A 553 -2.24 -12.71 -27.50
C GLY A 553 -1.30 -13.86 -27.82
N LEU A 554 -0.01 -13.61 -27.88
CA LEU A 554 1.05 -14.55 -28.31
C LEU A 554 0.64 -15.39 -29.54
N ASN A 555 -0.23 -14.81 -30.38
CA ASN A 555 -0.63 -15.41 -31.65
C ASN A 555 0.42 -15.13 -32.74
N LYS A 556 0.38 -15.88 -33.83
CA LYS A 556 1.40 -15.79 -34.87
C LYS A 556 1.50 -14.42 -35.55
N ASP A 557 0.39 -13.72 -35.71
CA ASP A 557 0.38 -12.41 -36.39
C ASP A 557 1.02 -11.33 -35.51
N SER A 558 0.65 -11.29 -34.21
CA SER A 558 1.24 -10.36 -33.26
C SER A 558 2.72 -10.66 -33.03
N LEU A 559 3.12 -11.93 -32.97
CA LEU A 559 4.53 -12.32 -32.83
C LEU A 559 5.34 -11.97 -34.07
N LYS A 560 4.74 -12.11 -35.28
CA LYS A 560 5.37 -11.65 -36.52
C LYS A 560 5.62 -10.15 -36.50
N GLN A 561 4.67 -9.37 -35.96
CA GLN A 561 4.85 -7.92 -35.78
C GLN A 561 6.05 -7.60 -34.88
N LEU A 562 6.26 -8.36 -33.77
CA LEU A 562 7.45 -8.21 -32.94
C LEU A 562 8.75 -8.52 -33.69
N CYS A 563 8.77 -9.57 -34.50
CA CYS A 563 9.91 -9.86 -35.38
C CYS A 563 10.18 -8.72 -36.37
N ASP A 564 9.13 -8.21 -36.99
CA ASP A 564 9.21 -7.11 -37.92
C ASP A 564 9.68 -5.81 -37.26
N LEU A 565 9.39 -5.61 -35.95
CA LEU A 565 9.94 -4.53 -35.16
C LEU A 565 11.43 -4.71 -34.85
N GLY A 566 11.92 -5.94 -34.74
CA GLY A 566 13.30 -6.23 -34.32
C GLY A 566 13.41 -6.56 -32.83
N ALA A 567 12.35 -7.05 -32.20
CA ALA A 567 12.36 -7.55 -30.83
C ALA A 567 13.23 -8.81 -30.69
N ASP A 568 13.86 -9.01 -29.53
CA ASP A 568 14.57 -10.25 -29.19
C ASP A 568 13.62 -11.27 -28.57
N GLY A 569 12.67 -10.82 -27.75
CA GLY A 569 11.76 -11.72 -27.05
C GLY A 569 10.35 -11.17 -26.87
N ALA A 570 9.43 -12.11 -26.70
CA ALA A 570 8.05 -11.87 -26.29
C ALA A 570 7.85 -12.32 -24.85
N ILE A 571 6.97 -11.64 -24.15
CA ILE A 571 6.63 -11.89 -22.74
C ILE A 571 5.14 -11.69 -22.53
N GLN A 572 4.58 -12.33 -21.51
CA GLN A 572 3.24 -12.05 -20.99
C GLN A 572 3.39 -11.44 -19.61
N TYR A 573 2.65 -10.37 -19.30
CA TYR A 573 2.70 -9.75 -17.97
C TYR A 573 2.08 -10.68 -16.92
N CYS A 574 0.81 -11.03 -17.09
CA CYS A 574 0.15 -12.06 -16.29
C CYS A 574 -0.81 -12.85 -17.16
N TRP A 575 -1.17 -14.03 -16.71
CA TRP A 575 -2.22 -14.82 -17.33
C TRP A 575 -3.57 -14.52 -16.66
N ASP A 576 -4.66 -15.00 -17.26
CA ASP A 576 -6.02 -14.77 -16.79
C ASP A 576 -6.37 -15.48 -15.46
N GLN A 577 -7.64 -15.42 -15.08
CA GLN A 577 -8.16 -16.00 -13.84
C GLN A 577 -7.87 -17.51 -13.69
N ASN A 578 -7.71 -18.25 -14.80
CA ASN A 578 -7.43 -19.70 -14.75
C ASN A 578 -5.95 -20.04 -14.49
N SER A 579 -5.10 -19.04 -14.35
CA SER A 579 -3.65 -19.22 -14.18
C SER A 579 -3.22 -19.77 -12.82
N TYR A 580 -4.14 -19.97 -11.88
CA TYR A 580 -3.90 -20.77 -10.68
C TYR A 580 -3.77 -22.26 -10.98
N TYR A 581 -4.24 -22.74 -12.15
CA TYR A 581 -4.28 -24.14 -12.52
C TYR A 581 -3.06 -24.54 -13.38
N PRO A 582 -2.18 -25.45 -12.92
CA PRO A 582 -0.90 -25.76 -13.58
C PRO A 582 -1.02 -26.25 -15.03
N GLU A 583 -2.03 -27.06 -15.36
CA GLU A 583 -2.19 -27.58 -16.73
C GLU A 583 -2.66 -26.46 -17.70
N TYR A 584 -3.42 -25.50 -17.22
CA TYR A 584 -3.73 -24.29 -18.00
C TYR A 584 -2.43 -23.56 -18.36
N LEU A 585 -1.58 -23.29 -17.38
CA LEU A 585 -0.29 -22.63 -17.58
C LEU A 585 0.61 -23.42 -18.54
N ARG A 586 0.64 -24.76 -18.43
CA ARG A 586 1.34 -25.63 -19.39
C ARG A 586 0.85 -25.40 -20.81
N ASN A 587 -0.47 -25.42 -20.99
CA ASN A 587 -1.10 -25.31 -22.31
C ASN A 587 -0.81 -23.94 -22.96
N VAL A 588 -1.08 -22.83 -22.25
CA VAL A 588 -0.90 -21.48 -22.81
C VAL A 588 0.57 -21.16 -23.10
N ASN A 589 1.49 -21.52 -22.19
CA ASN A 589 2.92 -21.29 -22.42
C ASN A 589 3.49 -22.21 -23.52
N THR A 590 3.06 -23.48 -23.62
CA THR A 590 3.47 -24.37 -24.71
C THR A 590 2.99 -23.83 -26.05
N GLN A 591 1.75 -23.32 -26.10
CA GLN A 591 1.22 -22.69 -27.32
C GLN A 591 2.03 -21.44 -27.71
N ALA A 592 2.36 -20.59 -26.71
CA ALA A 592 3.20 -19.42 -26.94
C ALA A 592 4.57 -19.79 -27.53
N ILE A 593 5.27 -20.77 -26.93
CA ILE A 593 6.56 -21.28 -27.42
C ILE A 593 6.46 -21.82 -28.84
N ASN A 594 5.42 -22.61 -29.13
CA ASN A 594 5.21 -23.15 -30.46
C ASN A 594 4.93 -22.07 -31.51
N ASN A 595 4.14 -21.05 -31.15
CA ASN A 595 3.87 -19.93 -32.03
C ASN A 595 5.14 -19.11 -32.30
N VAL A 596 5.95 -18.82 -31.28
CA VAL A 596 7.24 -18.14 -31.42
C VAL A 596 8.16 -18.93 -32.36
N LYS A 597 8.31 -20.25 -32.16
CA LYS A 597 9.12 -21.12 -33.04
C LYS A 597 8.63 -21.17 -34.48
N ALA A 598 7.32 -21.08 -34.69
CA ALA A 598 6.72 -21.10 -36.03
C ALA A 598 6.91 -19.76 -36.79
N VAL A 599 7.13 -18.67 -36.06
CA VAL A 599 7.26 -17.32 -36.66
C VAL A 599 8.72 -16.96 -36.92
N SER A 600 9.64 -17.33 -36.02
CA SER A 600 11.05 -16.89 -36.09
C SER A 600 11.99 -17.88 -35.44
N ASP A 601 13.21 -18.02 -36.02
CA ASP A 601 14.32 -18.78 -35.41
C ASP A 601 15.08 -17.98 -34.32
N SER A 602 15.01 -16.66 -34.34
CA SER A 602 15.72 -15.77 -33.41
C SER A 602 14.87 -15.27 -32.23
N LEU A 603 13.56 -15.10 -32.44
CA LEU A 603 12.66 -14.67 -31.38
C LEU A 603 12.56 -15.75 -30.30
N PHE A 604 12.56 -15.35 -29.02
CA PHE A 604 12.29 -16.23 -27.91
C PHE A 604 11.08 -15.77 -27.09
N TYR A 605 10.58 -16.64 -26.23
CA TYR A 605 9.51 -16.33 -25.30
C TYR A 605 10.01 -16.54 -23.86
N ILE A 606 9.79 -15.56 -23.00
CA ILE A 606 10.04 -15.71 -21.55
C ILE A 606 8.77 -16.26 -20.90
N PRO A 607 8.79 -17.50 -20.38
CA PRO A 607 7.64 -18.04 -19.66
C PRO A 607 7.33 -17.21 -18.43
N THR A 608 6.04 -16.86 -18.26
CA THR A 608 5.56 -16.03 -17.16
C THR A 608 4.80 -16.88 -16.16
N VAL A 609 5.30 -16.90 -14.93
CA VAL A 609 4.66 -17.56 -13.78
C VAL A 609 3.55 -16.66 -13.26
N SER A 610 2.31 -17.15 -13.27
CA SER A 610 1.14 -16.50 -12.66
C SER A 610 0.47 -17.46 -11.69
N THR A 611 -0.35 -16.93 -10.78
CA THR A 611 -0.97 -17.68 -9.68
C THR A 611 -2.49 -17.50 -9.59
N GLY A 612 -3.10 -16.91 -10.58
CA GLY A 612 -4.50 -16.52 -10.59
C GLY A 612 -4.66 -15.00 -10.66
N LEU A 613 -5.90 -14.54 -10.63
CA LEU A 613 -6.23 -13.12 -10.71
C LEU A 613 -7.40 -12.83 -9.75
N ASN A 614 -7.09 -12.51 -8.50
CA ASN A 614 -8.07 -12.30 -7.44
C ASN A 614 -8.31 -10.80 -7.22
N ILE A 615 -9.14 -10.19 -8.05
CA ILE A 615 -9.34 -8.73 -8.16
C ILE A 615 -10.20 -8.17 -6.99
N LEU A 616 -9.86 -8.53 -5.75
CA LEU A 616 -10.57 -8.05 -4.56
C LEU A 616 -10.42 -6.54 -4.37
N GLY A 617 -9.20 -6.03 -4.46
CA GLY A 617 -8.91 -4.63 -4.19
C GLY A 617 -9.67 -3.69 -5.14
N TRP A 618 -9.68 -3.98 -6.42
CA TRP A 618 -10.26 -3.08 -7.41
C TRP A 618 -11.72 -3.38 -7.76
N GLU A 619 -12.14 -4.65 -7.75
CA GLU A 619 -13.46 -5.02 -8.20
C GLU A 619 -14.33 -5.67 -7.12
N ASN A 620 -13.81 -5.82 -5.90
CA ASN A 620 -14.49 -6.55 -4.84
C ASN A 620 -14.97 -7.94 -5.31
N LYS A 621 -14.18 -8.54 -6.24
CA LYS A 621 -14.47 -9.82 -6.85
C LYS A 621 -13.39 -10.81 -6.44
N ARG A 622 -13.80 -11.84 -5.71
CA ARG A 622 -12.90 -12.93 -5.33
C ARG A 622 -12.79 -13.94 -6.47
N SER A 623 -11.55 -14.37 -6.73
CA SER A 623 -11.23 -15.44 -7.66
C SER A 623 -10.15 -16.33 -7.04
N PRO A 624 -10.04 -17.61 -7.45
CA PRO A 624 -9.03 -18.50 -6.92
C PRO A 624 -7.61 -18.03 -7.21
N MET A 625 -6.73 -18.34 -6.25
CA MET A 625 -5.28 -18.24 -6.38
C MET A 625 -4.67 -19.64 -6.23
N ALA A 626 -3.51 -19.88 -6.82
CA ALA A 626 -2.83 -21.16 -6.73
C ALA A 626 -2.54 -21.54 -5.27
N THR A 627 -2.77 -22.79 -4.91
CA THR A 627 -2.21 -23.36 -3.67
C THR A 627 -0.70 -23.52 -3.81
N CYS A 628 0.01 -23.74 -2.70
CA CYS A 628 1.46 -23.99 -2.73
C CYS A 628 1.80 -25.23 -3.56
N GLU A 629 0.98 -26.30 -3.51
CA GLU A 629 1.17 -27.52 -4.32
C GLU A 629 0.93 -27.26 -5.81
N GLN A 630 -0.09 -26.47 -6.16
CA GLN A 630 -0.32 -26.06 -7.54
C GLN A 630 0.83 -25.20 -8.06
N HIS A 631 1.33 -24.28 -7.23
CA HIS A 631 2.48 -23.44 -7.57
C HIS A 631 3.76 -24.27 -7.74
N GLU A 632 3.98 -25.29 -6.88
CA GLU A 632 5.11 -26.23 -7.02
C GLU A 632 5.03 -27.00 -8.35
N LYS A 633 3.87 -27.52 -8.70
CA LYS A 633 3.64 -28.19 -10.01
C LYS A 633 3.87 -27.23 -11.18
N ALA A 634 3.44 -25.97 -11.05
CA ALA A 634 3.68 -24.96 -12.07
C ALA A 634 5.19 -24.70 -12.28
N ILE A 635 5.98 -24.58 -11.22
CA ILE A 635 7.44 -24.38 -11.33
C ILE A 635 8.11 -25.57 -12.07
N ASP A 636 7.70 -26.82 -11.80
CA ASP A 636 8.20 -27.97 -12.56
C ASP A 636 7.89 -27.85 -14.05
N ILE A 637 6.67 -27.42 -14.39
CA ILE A 637 6.27 -27.14 -15.77
C ILE A 637 7.16 -26.06 -16.41
N TYR A 638 7.45 -24.97 -15.70
CA TYR A 638 8.31 -23.90 -16.22
C TYR A 638 9.74 -24.36 -16.49
N LYS A 639 10.30 -25.22 -15.64
CA LYS A 639 11.61 -25.85 -15.89
C LYS A 639 11.60 -26.73 -17.15
N GLU A 640 10.51 -27.45 -17.42
CA GLU A 640 10.32 -28.20 -18.68
C GLU A 640 10.18 -27.28 -19.90
N LEU A 641 9.42 -26.17 -19.75
CA LEU A 641 9.20 -25.21 -20.82
C LEU A 641 10.48 -24.48 -21.25
N LEU A 642 11.37 -24.17 -20.30
CA LEU A 642 12.69 -23.61 -20.62
C LEU A 642 13.52 -24.59 -21.46
N LYS A 643 13.53 -25.87 -21.08
CA LYS A 643 14.23 -26.93 -21.85
C LYS A 643 13.59 -27.12 -23.22
N LEU A 644 12.26 -27.09 -23.31
CA LEU A 644 11.51 -27.21 -24.55
C LEU A 644 11.87 -26.08 -25.52
N GLN A 645 11.99 -24.87 -25.02
CA GLN A 645 12.33 -23.71 -25.85
C GLN A 645 13.82 -23.71 -26.24
N GLY A 646 14.73 -23.80 -25.28
CA GLY A 646 16.18 -23.83 -25.48
C GLY A 646 16.80 -22.52 -26.02
N ARG A 647 16.06 -21.39 -26.02
CA ARG A 647 16.49 -20.10 -26.60
C ARG A 647 16.72 -19.02 -25.54
N THR A 648 16.22 -19.21 -24.34
CA THR A 648 16.45 -18.35 -23.19
C THR A 648 16.50 -19.18 -21.90
N LYS A 649 17.14 -18.63 -20.86
CA LYS A 649 17.12 -19.17 -19.50
C LYS A 649 16.32 -18.28 -18.55
N MET A 650 15.68 -17.22 -19.04
CA MET A 650 14.92 -16.28 -18.21
C MET A 650 13.51 -16.79 -17.93
N ILE A 651 13.05 -16.60 -16.69
CA ILE A 651 11.68 -16.81 -16.22
C ILE A 651 11.23 -15.52 -15.54
N LEU A 652 10.02 -15.06 -15.88
CA LEU A 652 9.37 -13.96 -15.19
C LEU A 652 8.38 -14.48 -14.16
N PHE A 653 8.38 -13.89 -12.97
CA PHE A 653 7.38 -14.07 -11.92
C PHE A 653 6.53 -12.81 -11.85
N SER A 654 5.25 -12.93 -12.01
CA SER A 654 4.34 -11.79 -12.10
C SER A 654 3.15 -11.96 -11.14
N THR A 655 3.08 -11.05 -10.17
CA THR A 655 4.00 -9.97 -9.76
C THR A 655 4.34 -10.09 -8.30
N TRP A 656 5.34 -9.35 -7.82
CA TRP A 656 5.63 -9.29 -6.39
C TRP A 656 4.44 -8.75 -5.61
N ASN A 657 3.91 -7.60 -6.02
CA ASN A 657 3.06 -6.77 -5.18
C ASN A 657 1.81 -6.18 -5.86
N GLU A 658 1.31 -6.76 -6.94
CA GLU A 658 0.05 -6.31 -7.56
C GLU A 658 -1.20 -6.76 -6.78
N PHE A 659 -1.24 -6.40 -5.49
CA PHE A 659 -2.35 -6.76 -4.59
C PHE A 659 -3.71 -6.22 -5.07
N GLY A 660 -3.73 -5.04 -5.69
CA GLY A 660 -4.96 -4.41 -6.19
C GLY A 660 -5.55 -5.11 -7.41
N GLU A 661 -4.68 -5.54 -8.34
CA GLU A 661 -5.04 -6.31 -9.54
C GLU A 661 -5.26 -7.79 -9.23
N GLY A 662 -4.80 -8.26 -8.07
CA GLY A 662 -5.09 -9.60 -7.59
C GLY A 662 -4.15 -10.70 -8.08
N HIS A 663 -2.93 -10.38 -8.47
CA HIS A 663 -1.90 -11.35 -8.83
C HIS A 663 -0.57 -11.03 -8.12
N TRP A 664 -0.47 -11.35 -6.87
CA TRP A 664 0.72 -11.10 -6.06
C TRP A 664 1.40 -12.40 -5.62
N LEU A 665 2.69 -12.34 -5.39
CA LEU A 665 3.57 -13.45 -5.01
C LEU A 665 4.32 -13.19 -3.69
N ALA A 666 4.31 -11.93 -3.22
CA ALA A 666 4.91 -11.54 -1.95
C ALA A 666 4.30 -12.32 -0.78
N PRO A 667 5.08 -12.65 0.25
CA PRO A 667 4.57 -13.27 1.47
C PRO A 667 3.42 -12.46 2.07
N SER A 668 2.26 -13.09 2.20
CA SER A 668 1.00 -12.41 2.55
C SER A 668 0.07 -13.30 3.36
N GLY A 669 -1.07 -12.77 3.75
CA GLY A 669 -2.12 -13.51 4.43
C GLY A 669 -2.63 -14.73 3.66
N LEU A 670 -2.44 -14.80 2.35
CA LEU A 670 -2.89 -15.94 1.54
C LEU A 670 -2.14 -17.24 1.87
N ASN A 671 -0.81 -17.25 1.73
CA ASN A 671 0.01 -18.47 1.81
C ASN A 671 1.27 -18.32 2.69
N GLY A 672 1.43 -17.20 3.39
CA GLY A 672 2.67 -16.92 4.10
C GLY A 672 3.87 -16.86 3.18
N TYR A 673 4.92 -17.57 3.52
CA TYR A 673 6.09 -17.78 2.68
C TYR A 673 5.94 -18.94 1.68
N GLY A 674 4.79 -19.59 1.64
CA GLY A 674 4.63 -20.84 0.89
C GLY A 674 5.05 -20.79 -0.58
N TYR A 675 4.79 -19.69 -1.29
CA TYR A 675 5.29 -19.53 -2.67
C TYR A 675 6.82 -19.37 -2.70
N ALA A 676 7.38 -18.58 -1.80
CA ALA A 676 8.82 -18.35 -1.71
C ALA A 676 9.56 -19.66 -1.32
N ASP A 677 9.03 -20.46 -0.40
CA ASP A 677 9.55 -21.78 -0.06
C ASP A 677 9.59 -22.72 -1.27
N VAL A 678 8.55 -22.66 -2.11
CA VAL A 678 8.53 -23.42 -3.37
C VAL A 678 9.66 -22.98 -4.30
N TRP A 679 9.94 -21.68 -4.44
CA TRP A 679 11.06 -21.18 -5.26
C TRP A 679 12.39 -21.69 -4.73
N ARG A 680 12.64 -21.55 -3.43
CA ARG A 680 13.85 -22.04 -2.78
C ARG A 680 14.03 -23.55 -3.02
N LYS A 681 13.00 -24.35 -2.79
CA LYS A 681 12.99 -25.80 -2.99
C LYS A 681 13.21 -26.23 -4.44
N LYS A 682 12.60 -25.52 -5.41
CA LYS A 682 12.55 -25.97 -6.81
C LYS A 682 13.59 -25.33 -7.69
N LEU A 683 14.03 -24.13 -7.39
CA LEU A 683 14.91 -23.35 -8.24
C LEU A 683 16.34 -23.28 -7.74
N THR A 684 16.62 -23.64 -6.48
CA THR A 684 17.97 -23.54 -5.88
C THR A 684 18.48 -24.89 -5.36
N ASP A 685 19.79 -24.98 -5.06
CA ASP A 685 20.40 -26.10 -4.34
C ASP A 685 20.50 -25.87 -2.83
N ALA A 686 19.89 -24.79 -2.34
CA ALA A 686 19.90 -24.46 -0.93
C ALA A 686 19.05 -25.48 -0.12
N PRO A 687 19.36 -25.68 1.17
CA PRO A 687 18.52 -26.51 2.03
C PRO A 687 17.06 -26.03 2.01
N ASN A 688 16.12 -26.97 1.95
CA ASN A 688 14.68 -26.64 1.99
C ASN A 688 14.28 -26.04 3.34
N GLU A 689 14.90 -26.54 4.43
CA GLU A 689 14.67 -25.96 5.75
C GLU A 689 15.30 -24.58 5.82
N HIS A 690 14.46 -23.55 5.99
CA HIS A 690 14.83 -22.17 6.11
C HIS A 690 13.94 -21.52 7.19
N ILE A 691 14.51 -20.60 7.95
CA ILE A 691 13.76 -19.83 8.96
C ILE A 691 13.57 -18.43 8.41
N ASP A 692 12.35 -18.16 7.98
CA ASP A 692 11.94 -16.81 7.56
C ASP A 692 11.78 -15.90 8.77
N VAL A 693 12.40 -14.75 8.68
CA VAL A 693 12.34 -13.73 9.73
C VAL A 693 11.40 -12.61 9.29
N LEU A 694 10.43 -12.31 10.15
CA LEU A 694 9.53 -11.18 9.96
C LEU A 694 10.06 -9.93 10.68
N PRO A 695 9.72 -8.72 10.20
CA PRO A 695 10.01 -7.50 10.93
C PRO A 695 9.39 -7.50 12.33
N THR A 696 10.17 -7.06 13.31
CA THR A 696 9.67 -6.77 14.66
C THR A 696 8.69 -5.60 14.63
N GLN A 697 7.96 -5.38 15.71
CA GLN A 697 7.04 -4.23 15.81
C GLN A 697 7.77 -2.88 15.65
N ASN A 698 8.99 -2.76 16.16
CA ASN A 698 9.79 -1.53 15.97
C ASN A 698 10.18 -1.32 14.51
N GLN A 699 10.56 -2.40 13.81
CA GLN A 699 10.86 -2.34 12.38
C GLN A 699 9.60 -2.01 11.55
N LYS A 700 8.46 -2.66 11.84
CA LYS A 700 7.17 -2.32 11.22
C LYS A 700 6.76 -0.87 11.49
N ALA A 701 6.99 -0.36 12.72
CA ALA A 701 6.73 1.04 13.03
C ALA A 701 7.55 2.01 12.17
N ARG A 702 8.71 1.61 11.65
CA ARG A 702 9.50 2.41 10.71
C ARG A 702 9.02 2.25 9.27
N ILE A 703 8.94 1.02 8.77
CA ILE A 703 8.62 0.77 7.35
C ILE A 703 7.14 1.00 7.00
N CYS A 704 6.24 0.98 7.99
CA CYS A 704 4.80 1.19 7.81
C CYS A 704 4.30 2.52 8.36
N ARG A 705 5.16 3.52 8.58
CA ARG A 705 4.82 4.76 9.32
C ARG A 705 3.57 5.46 8.83
N LEU A 706 3.39 5.57 7.54
CA LEU A 706 2.22 6.23 6.94
C LEU A 706 0.90 5.50 7.23
N TYR A 707 0.96 4.24 7.66
CA TYR A 707 -0.19 3.36 7.84
C TYR A 707 -0.36 2.83 9.27
N ASN A 708 0.66 2.91 10.13
CA ASN A 708 0.63 2.35 11.49
C ASN A 708 -0.47 2.92 12.40
N ASP A 709 -0.89 4.15 12.16
CA ASP A 709 -1.88 4.83 12.98
C ASP A 709 -3.27 4.85 12.33
N ARG A 710 -3.44 4.08 11.26
CA ARG A 710 -4.75 3.95 10.61
C ARG A 710 -5.67 3.08 11.42
N ARG A 711 -6.87 3.57 11.62
CA ARG A 711 -8.01 2.80 12.07
C ARG A 711 -8.54 1.98 10.90
N THR A 712 -7.83 0.93 10.50
CA THR A 712 -8.27 0.07 9.42
C THR A 712 -9.41 -0.80 9.90
N PRO A 713 -10.54 -0.87 9.20
CA PRO A 713 -11.61 -1.79 9.56
C PRO A 713 -11.07 -3.22 9.59
N ILE A 714 -11.38 -3.97 10.63
CA ILE A 714 -11.08 -5.38 10.71
C ILE A 714 -11.87 -6.17 9.67
N ARG A 715 -11.38 -7.31 9.31
CA ARG A 715 -11.92 -8.13 8.26
C ARG A 715 -12.34 -9.49 8.76
N ALA A 716 -13.05 -10.16 7.88
CA ALA A 716 -13.58 -11.50 8.09
C ALA A 716 -12.50 -12.58 8.30
N TRP A 717 -11.21 -12.24 8.26
CA TRP A 717 -10.10 -13.19 8.35
C TRP A 717 -10.00 -13.94 9.68
N LEU A 718 -10.39 -13.31 10.79
CA LEU A 718 -10.29 -13.96 12.11
C LEU A 718 -11.12 -15.22 12.22
N LYS A 719 -12.28 -15.26 11.61
CA LYS A 719 -13.18 -16.41 11.70
C LYS A 719 -12.67 -17.69 11.03
N HIS A 720 -11.63 -17.57 10.22
CA HIS A 720 -11.08 -18.69 9.47
C HIS A 720 -9.95 -19.41 10.21
N ASP A 721 -9.17 -18.65 10.98
CA ASP A 721 -7.93 -19.15 11.55
C ASP A 721 -7.98 -19.36 13.07
N ILE A 722 -9.02 -18.81 13.72
CA ILE A 722 -9.23 -18.99 15.14
C ILE A 722 -10.33 -20.02 15.35
N GLY A 723 -9.94 -21.23 15.72
CA GLY A 723 -10.84 -22.28 16.13
C GLY A 723 -10.45 -22.79 17.51
N THR A 724 -11.42 -23.11 18.33
CA THR A 724 -11.17 -23.83 19.59
C THR A 724 -12.18 -24.93 19.74
N ASP A 725 -11.71 -26.07 20.23
CA ASP A 725 -12.57 -27.22 20.56
C ASP A 725 -13.38 -27.02 21.85
N SER A 726 -13.31 -25.83 22.44
CA SER A 726 -13.92 -25.54 23.74
C SER A 726 -15.30 -24.91 23.65
N ASP A 727 -15.78 -24.62 22.44
CA ASP A 727 -17.12 -24.04 22.29
C ASP A 727 -18.22 -25.08 22.51
N SER A 728 -19.28 -24.69 23.18
CA SER A 728 -20.40 -25.56 23.40
C SER A 728 -21.17 -25.84 22.11
N ILE A 729 -21.51 -27.10 21.88
CA ILE A 729 -22.34 -27.53 20.75
C ILE A 729 -23.82 -27.41 21.19
N PRO A 730 -24.66 -26.77 20.38
CA PRO A 730 -26.09 -26.71 20.68
C PRO A 730 -26.72 -28.10 20.73
N GLU A 731 -27.65 -28.33 21.69
CA GLU A 731 -28.19 -29.66 21.97
C GLU A 731 -29.37 -30.03 21.06
N ILE A 732 -30.00 -29.07 20.42
CA ILE A 732 -31.26 -29.29 19.66
C ILE A 732 -30.93 -29.32 18.16
N THR A 733 -31.13 -30.46 17.52
CA THR A 733 -31.07 -30.55 16.05
C THR A 733 -32.40 -30.17 15.45
N VAL A 734 -32.44 -29.01 14.77
CA VAL A 734 -33.66 -28.50 14.08
C VAL A 734 -33.85 -29.23 12.75
N LYS A 735 -32.79 -29.35 11.98
CA LYS A 735 -32.74 -30.07 10.70
C LYS A 735 -31.38 -30.73 10.53
N SER A 736 -31.32 -31.82 9.76
CA SER A 736 -30.06 -32.44 9.38
C SER A 736 -30.08 -33.09 8.01
N VAL A 737 -28.92 -33.13 7.36
CA VAL A 737 -28.61 -33.93 6.19
C VAL A 737 -27.50 -34.89 6.58
N ASP A 738 -27.83 -36.05 7.06
CA ASP A 738 -26.91 -37.13 7.42
C ASP A 738 -26.83 -38.09 6.24
N PHE A 739 -25.72 -38.07 5.52
CA PHE A 739 -25.56 -38.87 4.30
C PHE A 739 -25.54 -40.37 4.56
N SER A 740 -25.32 -40.81 5.79
CA SER A 740 -25.51 -42.25 6.15
C SER A 740 -26.98 -42.69 6.06
N LYS A 741 -27.91 -41.75 6.09
CA LYS A 741 -29.36 -41.99 6.02
C LYS A 741 -29.95 -41.61 4.66
N VAL A 742 -29.22 -40.94 3.81
CA VAL A 742 -29.65 -40.55 2.45
C VAL A 742 -29.64 -41.80 1.56
N LYS A 743 -30.76 -42.07 0.91
CA LYS A 743 -30.90 -43.25 0.01
C LYS A 743 -30.79 -42.89 -1.47
N SER A 744 -30.99 -41.63 -1.82
CA SER A 744 -30.95 -41.13 -3.19
C SER A 744 -30.55 -39.66 -3.20
N LEU A 745 -29.78 -39.26 -4.20
CA LEU A 745 -29.34 -37.87 -4.45
C LEU A 745 -30.28 -37.13 -5.43
N THR A 746 -31.42 -37.66 -5.83
CA THR A 746 -32.33 -37.06 -6.83
C THR A 746 -32.89 -35.69 -6.44
N ASP A 747 -32.98 -35.40 -5.14
CA ASP A 747 -33.47 -34.10 -4.63
C ASP A 747 -32.31 -33.07 -4.48
N PHE A 748 -31.07 -33.49 -4.63
CA PHE A 748 -29.89 -32.63 -4.60
C PHE A 748 -29.58 -32.11 -6.02
N LYS A 749 -28.99 -30.94 -6.10
CA LYS A 749 -28.42 -30.42 -7.35
C LYS A 749 -26.95 -30.14 -7.10
N ASP A 750 -26.14 -30.32 -8.09
CA ASP A 750 -24.72 -29.96 -8.06
C ASP A 750 -24.31 -29.26 -9.36
N GLU A 751 -23.28 -28.43 -9.24
CA GLU A 751 -22.67 -27.71 -10.35
C GLU A 751 -21.15 -27.78 -10.19
N ASN A 752 -20.44 -27.81 -11.30
CA ASN A 752 -18.97 -27.78 -11.37
C ASN A 752 -18.27 -29.00 -10.74
N ILE A 753 -18.96 -30.15 -10.71
CA ILE A 753 -18.46 -31.43 -10.18
C ILE A 753 -18.47 -32.47 -11.30
N ASP A 754 -17.32 -33.15 -11.52
CA ASP A 754 -17.17 -34.15 -12.58
C ASP A 754 -18.03 -35.38 -12.30
N GLY A 755 -18.92 -35.66 -13.25
CA GLY A 755 -19.82 -36.83 -13.20
C GLY A 755 -20.78 -36.80 -12.02
N HIS A 756 -21.09 -35.61 -11.48
CA HIS A 756 -21.97 -35.33 -10.36
C HIS A 756 -21.48 -35.91 -9.01
N ILE A 757 -22.09 -35.44 -7.90
CA ILE A 757 -21.86 -36.02 -6.58
C ILE A 757 -22.29 -37.47 -6.54
N LYS A 758 -21.53 -38.31 -5.83
CA LYS A 758 -21.77 -39.77 -5.70
C LYS A 758 -21.93 -40.15 -4.25
N LEU A 759 -22.89 -41.01 -3.95
CA LEU A 759 -23.14 -41.49 -2.60
C LEU A 759 -22.32 -42.78 -2.34
N TYR A 760 -21.46 -42.76 -1.34
CA TYR A 760 -20.66 -43.91 -0.90
C TYR A 760 -20.92 -44.20 0.60
N GLY A 761 -21.84 -45.12 0.86
CA GLY A 761 -22.12 -45.53 2.25
C GLY A 761 -22.63 -44.36 3.11
N ASN A 762 -21.77 -43.72 3.87
CA ASN A 762 -22.11 -42.69 4.83
C ASN A 762 -21.74 -41.26 4.38
N HIS A 763 -21.24 -41.08 3.17
CA HIS A 763 -20.84 -39.76 2.67
C HIS A 763 -21.14 -39.58 1.18
N ILE A 764 -21.20 -38.35 0.72
CA ILE A 764 -21.05 -38.04 -0.70
C ILE A 764 -19.61 -37.71 -1.01
N TYR A 765 -19.18 -38.11 -2.20
CA TYR A 765 -17.90 -37.76 -2.81
C TYR A 765 -18.15 -36.88 -4.03
N GLY A 766 -17.35 -35.85 -4.19
CA GLY A 766 -17.29 -35.01 -5.36
C GLY A 766 -15.86 -34.74 -5.79
N ASN A 767 -15.63 -34.63 -7.10
CA ASN A 767 -14.39 -34.20 -7.70
C ASN A 767 -14.65 -32.94 -8.51
N ALA A 768 -14.28 -31.78 -7.97
CA ALA A 768 -14.38 -30.52 -8.67
C ALA A 768 -13.25 -30.41 -9.70
N VAL A 769 -13.58 -30.23 -10.96
CA VAL A 769 -12.62 -30.08 -12.06
C VAL A 769 -12.51 -28.63 -12.56
N VAL A 770 -13.41 -27.79 -12.11
CA VAL A 770 -13.44 -26.34 -12.30
C VAL A 770 -13.75 -25.66 -10.98
N GLN A 771 -13.61 -24.34 -10.94
CA GLN A 771 -13.89 -23.50 -9.77
C GLN A 771 -15.35 -23.53 -9.32
N ASP A 772 -15.60 -23.13 -8.07
CA ASP A 772 -16.93 -22.89 -7.52
C ASP A 772 -17.82 -24.15 -7.59
N PRO A 773 -17.33 -25.32 -7.03
CA PRO A 773 -18.18 -26.52 -6.92
C PRO A 773 -19.31 -26.26 -5.94
N LYS A 774 -20.51 -26.68 -6.31
CA LYS A 774 -21.73 -26.41 -5.53
C LYS A 774 -22.50 -27.67 -5.24
N VAL A 775 -23.02 -27.78 -4.03
CA VAL A 775 -23.98 -28.78 -3.58
C VAL A 775 -25.22 -28.06 -3.05
N ILE A 776 -26.33 -28.10 -3.79
CA ILE A 776 -27.58 -27.48 -3.39
C ILE A 776 -28.45 -28.50 -2.69
N LEU A 777 -28.79 -28.20 -1.44
CA LEU A 777 -29.61 -29.09 -0.60
C LEU A 777 -31.05 -29.15 -1.09
N PRO A 778 -31.77 -30.25 -0.75
CA PRO A 778 -33.16 -30.40 -1.10
C PRO A 778 -34.05 -29.28 -0.56
N GLU A 779 -35.06 -28.87 -1.32
CA GLU A 779 -36.01 -27.78 -0.95
C GLU A 779 -36.76 -28.03 0.37
N LYS A 780 -36.88 -29.29 0.79
CA LYS A 780 -37.47 -29.65 2.11
C LYS A 780 -36.61 -29.22 3.32
N ILE A 781 -35.35 -28.82 3.08
CA ILE A 781 -34.47 -28.21 4.09
C ILE A 781 -34.79 -26.71 4.13
N CYS A 782 -35.89 -26.38 4.78
CA CYS A 782 -36.40 -25.02 5.02
C CYS A 782 -36.86 -24.90 6.48
N PHE A 783 -36.64 -23.73 7.08
CA PHE A 783 -36.97 -23.46 8.50
C PHE A 783 -37.00 -21.93 8.73
N ASP A 784 -37.46 -21.49 9.88
CA ASP A 784 -37.33 -20.10 10.31
C ASP A 784 -35.88 -19.88 10.81
N ALA A 785 -35.24 -18.81 10.37
CA ALA A 785 -33.88 -18.48 10.77
C ALA A 785 -33.71 -18.39 12.29
N ALA A 786 -34.73 -17.94 13.01
CA ALA A 786 -34.71 -17.85 14.47
C ALA A 786 -34.66 -19.23 15.19
N GLU A 787 -34.92 -20.31 14.45
CA GLU A 787 -34.83 -21.68 14.99
C GLU A 787 -33.40 -22.25 14.96
N VAL A 788 -32.43 -21.58 14.32
CA VAL A 788 -31.07 -22.10 14.12
C VAL A 788 -30.02 -21.08 14.59
N ASP A 789 -29.20 -21.48 15.53
CA ASP A 789 -28.10 -20.67 16.08
C ASP A 789 -26.74 -21.06 15.50
N VAL A 790 -26.57 -22.34 15.14
CA VAL A 790 -25.29 -22.87 14.62
C VAL A 790 -25.52 -23.84 13.48
N ILE A 791 -24.67 -23.79 12.45
CA ILE A 791 -24.62 -24.79 11.38
C ILE A 791 -23.35 -25.61 11.56
N HIS A 792 -23.51 -26.93 11.71
CA HIS A 792 -22.45 -27.90 11.84
C HIS A 792 -22.22 -28.62 10.50
N VAL A 793 -20.97 -28.77 10.09
CA VAL A 793 -20.58 -29.52 8.89
C VAL A 793 -19.45 -30.48 9.22
N ARG A 794 -19.56 -31.74 8.73
CA ARG A 794 -18.47 -32.74 8.78
C ARG A 794 -18.08 -33.14 7.36
N MET A 795 -16.81 -32.89 7.03
CA MET A 795 -16.27 -33.17 5.69
C MET A 795 -14.76 -33.42 5.71
N SER A 796 -14.24 -33.94 4.60
CA SER A 796 -12.81 -33.92 4.27
C SER A 796 -12.57 -33.28 2.91
N SER A 797 -11.38 -32.78 2.66
CA SER A 797 -11.00 -32.19 1.37
C SER A 797 -9.54 -32.48 1.07
N SER A 798 -9.22 -32.70 -0.20
CA SER A 798 -7.85 -32.81 -0.68
C SER A 798 -7.11 -31.47 -0.76
N LEU A 799 -7.75 -30.37 -0.39
CA LEU A 799 -7.21 -29.02 -0.50
C LEU A 799 -7.30 -28.28 0.83
N THR A 800 -6.36 -27.37 1.04
CA THR A 800 -6.53 -26.25 1.95
C THR A 800 -7.25 -25.16 1.19
N ASP A 801 -8.49 -24.90 1.53
CA ASP A 801 -9.36 -23.99 0.79
C ASP A 801 -10.46 -23.42 1.68
N LYS A 802 -11.25 -22.53 1.12
CA LYS A 802 -12.40 -21.93 1.79
C LYS A 802 -13.68 -22.69 1.46
N VAL A 803 -14.43 -23.02 2.50
CA VAL A 803 -15.78 -23.58 2.40
C VAL A 803 -16.81 -22.52 2.68
N MET A 804 -17.94 -22.56 1.97
CA MET A 804 -19.01 -21.57 2.11
C MET A 804 -20.38 -22.23 2.22
N MET A 805 -21.25 -21.61 3.02
CA MET A 805 -22.66 -21.98 3.13
C MET A 805 -23.52 -20.79 2.72
N PHE A 806 -24.13 -20.85 1.56
CA PHE A 806 -25.08 -19.84 1.08
C PHE A 806 -26.51 -20.17 1.44
N PHE A 807 -27.34 -19.16 1.61
CA PHE A 807 -28.76 -19.32 1.85
C PHE A 807 -29.62 -18.32 1.08
N MET A 808 -30.87 -18.67 0.87
CA MET A 808 -31.93 -17.79 0.34
C MET A 808 -33.03 -17.62 1.36
N ASN A 809 -33.49 -16.41 1.52
CA ASN A 809 -34.73 -16.13 2.24
C ASN A 809 -35.95 -16.34 1.31
N GLU A 810 -37.15 -16.45 1.89
CA GLU A 810 -38.35 -16.51 1.09
C GLU A 810 -38.51 -15.21 0.28
N GLY A 811 -38.71 -15.34 -1.04
CA GLY A 811 -38.79 -14.20 -1.97
C GLY A 811 -37.50 -13.87 -2.72
N ASP A 812 -36.35 -14.43 -2.35
CA ASP A 812 -35.13 -14.28 -3.12
C ASP A 812 -35.21 -15.05 -4.45
N SER A 813 -34.72 -14.46 -5.51
CA SER A 813 -34.67 -15.09 -6.85
C SER A 813 -33.46 -15.96 -7.06
N ASP A 814 -32.36 -15.68 -6.33
CA ASP A 814 -31.07 -16.40 -6.46
C ASP A 814 -30.23 -16.25 -5.19
N PHE A 815 -29.14 -17.06 -5.09
CA PHE A 815 -28.16 -16.95 -4.01
C PHE A 815 -27.36 -15.66 -4.13
N SER A 816 -27.21 -14.96 -3.01
CA SER A 816 -26.47 -13.69 -2.93
C SER A 816 -25.16 -13.85 -2.17
N TYR A 817 -24.10 -13.23 -2.66
CA TYR A 817 -22.80 -13.21 -2.00
C TYR A 817 -22.83 -12.60 -0.59
N HIS A 818 -23.82 -11.75 -0.29
CA HIS A 818 -24.02 -11.18 1.05
C HIS A 818 -24.73 -12.14 2.02
N LYS A 819 -25.33 -13.21 1.53
CA LYS A 819 -26.10 -14.19 2.31
C LYS A 819 -25.35 -15.51 2.39
N ARG A 820 -24.19 -15.48 3.10
CA ARG A 820 -23.37 -16.67 3.29
C ARG A 820 -22.62 -16.66 4.61
N PHE A 821 -22.16 -17.83 4.99
CA PHE A 821 -21.13 -18.08 5.99
C PHE A 821 -19.91 -18.65 5.28
N GLU A 822 -18.71 -18.41 5.78
CA GLU A 822 -17.48 -18.93 5.20
C GLU A 822 -16.45 -19.30 6.28
N LYS A 823 -15.67 -20.35 6.03
CA LYS A 823 -14.51 -20.73 6.84
C LYS A 823 -13.39 -21.26 5.96
N TYR A 824 -12.14 -21.04 6.34
CA TYR A 824 -11.03 -21.77 5.76
C TYR A 824 -10.97 -23.18 6.30
N PHE A 825 -10.74 -24.12 5.41
CA PHE A 825 -10.57 -25.52 5.68
C PHE A 825 -9.13 -25.89 5.37
N THR A 826 -8.40 -26.36 6.39
CA THR A 826 -7.05 -26.90 6.18
C THR A 826 -7.14 -28.33 5.68
N TYR A 827 -6.37 -28.67 4.64
CA TYR A 827 -6.27 -30.03 4.12
C TYR A 827 -6.24 -31.06 5.25
N ASN A 828 -7.12 -32.03 5.16
CA ASN A 828 -7.13 -33.16 6.03
C ASN A 828 -7.72 -34.38 5.29
N ASP A 829 -6.97 -35.49 5.27
CA ASP A 829 -7.41 -36.78 4.71
C ASP A 829 -8.51 -37.44 5.54
N LYS A 830 -8.74 -36.93 6.74
CA LYS A 830 -9.83 -37.38 7.64
C LYS A 830 -10.90 -36.31 7.70
N SER A 831 -12.13 -36.73 7.89
CA SER A 831 -13.25 -35.84 8.13
C SER A 831 -13.05 -35.02 9.39
N VAL A 832 -13.28 -33.72 9.29
CA VAL A 832 -13.22 -32.78 10.40
C VAL A 832 -14.60 -32.13 10.60
N ASP A 833 -14.88 -31.75 11.83
CA ASP A 833 -16.06 -31.01 12.21
C ASP A 833 -15.76 -29.51 12.26
N PHE A 834 -16.61 -28.69 11.70
CA PHE A 834 -16.58 -27.24 11.85
C PHE A 834 -17.97 -26.65 11.94
N TYR A 835 -18.05 -25.44 12.49
CA TYR A 835 -19.30 -24.83 12.87
C TYR A 835 -19.34 -23.38 12.37
N PHE A 836 -20.51 -22.95 11.85
CA PHE A 836 -20.81 -21.57 11.53
C PHE A 836 -21.82 -21.02 12.54
N SER A 837 -21.53 -19.93 13.20
CA SER A 837 -22.54 -19.21 13.97
C SER A 837 -23.44 -18.42 13.04
N THR A 838 -24.75 -18.60 13.14
CA THR A 838 -25.70 -17.86 12.30
C THR A 838 -25.73 -16.37 12.62
N SER A 839 -25.25 -16.00 13.80
CA SER A 839 -25.10 -14.62 14.21
C SER A 839 -24.08 -13.83 13.41
N GLU A 840 -23.20 -14.49 12.64
CA GLU A 840 -22.21 -13.83 11.78
C GLU A 840 -22.84 -13.12 10.57
N CYS A 841 -24.07 -13.45 10.19
CA CYS A 841 -24.70 -12.89 9.02
C CYS A 841 -25.99 -12.12 9.37
N PRO A 842 -26.04 -10.79 9.23
CA PRO A 842 -27.23 -9.98 9.58
C PRO A 842 -28.45 -10.25 8.69
N TYR A 843 -28.22 -10.93 7.54
CA TYR A 843 -29.29 -11.34 6.63
C TYR A 843 -29.92 -12.68 7.00
N TRP A 844 -29.38 -13.41 8.01
CA TRP A 844 -29.97 -14.63 8.54
C TRP A 844 -31.20 -14.31 9.40
N LYS A 845 -32.37 -14.14 8.73
CA LYS A 845 -33.65 -13.75 9.35
C LYS A 845 -34.84 -14.21 8.52
N GLY A 846 -35.96 -14.34 9.15
CA GLY A 846 -37.17 -14.80 8.49
C GLY A 846 -37.05 -16.24 8.00
N LYS A 847 -37.79 -16.63 6.97
CA LYS A 847 -37.81 -17.99 6.48
C LYS A 847 -36.67 -18.27 5.51
N ILE A 848 -35.84 -19.23 5.81
CA ILE A 848 -34.79 -19.77 4.95
C ILE A 848 -35.43 -20.79 4.01
N SER A 849 -35.33 -20.52 2.70
CA SER A 849 -36.01 -21.31 1.66
C SER A 849 -35.10 -22.26 0.91
N ARG A 850 -33.80 -21.92 0.78
CA ARG A 850 -32.80 -22.73 0.06
C ARG A 850 -31.46 -22.64 0.75
N ILE A 851 -30.66 -23.71 0.67
CA ILE A 851 -29.28 -23.82 1.16
C ILE A 851 -28.40 -24.35 0.03
N ARG A 852 -27.24 -23.76 -0.14
CA ARG A 852 -26.16 -24.21 -1.03
C ARG A 852 -24.89 -24.33 -0.21
N PHE A 853 -24.19 -25.42 -0.35
CA PHE A 853 -22.90 -25.65 0.24
C PHE A 853 -21.83 -25.72 -0.85
N ASP A 854 -20.81 -24.90 -0.73
CA ASP A 854 -19.64 -24.88 -1.61
C ASP A 854 -18.47 -25.48 -0.83
N PRO A 855 -18.07 -26.74 -1.14
CA PRO A 855 -17.05 -27.45 -0.38
C PRO A 855 -15.62 -26.93 -0.60
N ALA A 856 -15.41 -26.12 -1.62
CA ALA A 856 -14.15 -25.50 -1.97
C ALA A 856 -14.39 -24.29 -2.90
N GLU A 857 -13.40 -23.45 -3.10
CA GLU A 857 -13.37 -22.49 -4.22
C GLU A 857 -12.60 -23.06 -5.43
N ASN A 858 -11.62 -23.92 -5.18
CA ASN A 858 -10.71 -24.48 -6.17
C ASN A 858 -11.08 -25.93 -6.57
N PRO A 859 -10.62 -26.42 -7.75
CA PRO A 859 -10.73 -27.80 -8.13
C PRO A 859 -10.04 -28.73 -7.15
N GLY A 860 -10.69 -29.86 -6.84
CA GLY A 860 -10.17 -30.87 -5.93
C GLY A 860 -11.22 -31.86 -5.47
N GLU A 861 -10.80 -32.85 -4.72
CA GLU A 861 -11.69 -33.88 -4.18
C GLU A 861 -12.20 -33.51 -2.80
N PHE A 862 -13.45 -33.80 -2.53
CA PHE A 862 -14.05 -33.63 -1.19
C PHE A 862 -14.98 -34.79 -0.85
N THR A 863 -15.15 -35.02 0.45
CA THR A 863 -16.24 -35.85 0.98
C THR A 863 -17.05 -35.02 1.95
N LEU A 864 -18.38 -35.22 1.97
CA LEU A 864 -19.30 -34.56 2.90
C LEU A 864 -20.16 -35.62 3.58
N GLU A 865 -20.10 -35.69 4.91
CA GLU A 865 -20.79 -36.68 5.71
C GLU A 865 -22.08 -36.15 6.33
N LEU A 866 -22.05 -34.89 6.79
CA LEU A 866 -23.11 -34.35 7.63
C LEU A 866 -23.22 -32.83 7.48
N ILE A 867 -24.47 -32.34 7.43
CA ILE A 867 -24.80 -30.92 7.67
C ILE A 867 -25.96 -30.92 8.68
N GLU A 868 -25.79 -30.23 9.81
CA GLU A 868 -26.82 -30.07 10.83
C GLU A 868 -27.09 -28.60 11.11
N PHE A 869 -28.35 -28.28 11.36
CA PHE A 869 -28.82 -26.97 11.78
C PHE A 869 -29.26 -27.08 13.24
N LEU A 870 -28.55 -26.39 14.12
CA LEU A 870 -28.61 -26.61 15.56
C LEU A 870 -29.13 -25.36 16.29
N LYS A 871 -29.74 -25.60 17.47
CA LYS A 871 -30.27 -24.53 18.35
C LYS A 871 -29.83 -24.78 19.80
N TYR A 872 -29.44 -23.71 20.50
CA TYR A 872 -29.20 -23.81 21.94
C TYR A 872 -30.50 -24.02 22.71
N SER A 873 -30.47 -24.82 23.76
CA SER A 873 -31.59 -25.05 24.64
C SER A 873 -31.95 -23.86 25.53
N GLN A 874 -30.98 -22.93 25.72
CA GLN A 874 -31.14 -21.70 26.47
C GLN A 874 -30.80 -20.49 25.62
N GLU A 875 -31.62 -19.44 25.75
CA GLU A 875 -31.36 -18.16 25.04
C GLU A 875 -30.08 -17.55 25.55
N GLN A 876 -29.19 -17.16 24.64
CA GLN A 876 -27.91 -16.54 24.95
C GLN A 876 -28.12 -15.08 25.38
N LYS A 877 -27.53 -14.67 26.50
CA LYS A 877 -27.59 -13.27 26.95
C LYS A 877 -26.75 -12.39 26.06
N LYS A 878 -27.36 -11.37 25.49
CA LYS A 878 -26.70 -10.33 24.68
C LYS A 878 -26.61 -9.03 25.48
N PHE A 879 -25.63 -8.18 25.12
CA PHE A 879 -25.48 -6.83 25.66
C PHE A 879 -25.26 -5.84 24.51
N SER A 880 -25.57 -4.55 24.78
CA SER A 880 -25.33 -3.47 23.83
C SER A 880 -24.04 -2.72 24.20
N ILE A 881 -23.30 -2.23 23.19
CA ILE A 881 -22.14 -1.39 23.38
C ILE A 881 -22.46 0.02 22.88
N PHE A 882 -22.15 1.00 23.69
CA PHE A 882 -22.26 2.42 23.35
C PHE A 882 -20.86 3.05 23.40
N ALA A 883 -20.37 3.53 22.27
CA ALA A 883 -19.14 4.30 22.15
C ALA A 883 -19.48 5.79 22.15
N ASP A 884 -19.04 6.53 23.17
CA ASP A 884 -19.35 7.95 23.37
C ASP A 884 -20.87 8.28 23.23
N GLY A 885 -21.72 7.38 23.70
CA GLY A 885 -23.17 7.52 23.68
C GLY A 885 -23.87 7.05 22.39
N THR A 886 -23.13 6.60 21.40
CA THR A 886 -23.67 6.02 20.16
C THR A 886 -23.70 4.51 20.24
N GLU A 887 -24.86 3.89 20.09
CA GLU A 887 -24.98 2.44 20.04
C GLU A 887 -24.32 1.86 18.79
N LEU A 888 -23.49 0.84 18.97
CA LEU A 888 -22.84 0.13 17.88
C LEU A 888 -23.78 -0.98 17.37
N THR A 889 -24.63 -0.65 16.38
CA THR A 889 -25.67 -1.54 15.86
C THR A 889 -25.19 -2.46 14.74
N ASP A 890 -24.12 -2.10 14.04
CA ASP A 890 -23.61 -2.83 12.86
C ASP A 890 -22.59 -3.92 13.23
N ILE A 891 -22.42 -4.21 14.49
CA ILE A 891 -21.53 -5.27 14.94
C ILE A 891 -22.27 -6.59 14.84
N PRO A 892 -21.84 -7.54 13.96
CA PRO A 892 -22.44 -8.87 13.96
C PRO A 892 -22.26 -9.48 15.32
N VAL A 893 -23.33 -10.03 15.79
CA VAL A 893 -23.59 -10.47 17.14
C VAL A 893 -22.50 -11.40 17.68
N GLY A 894 -21.77 -10.95 18.61
CA GLY A 894 -20.82 -11.68 19.41
C GLY A 894 -20.77 -11.11 20.82
N TYR A 895 -21.84 -10.45 21.24
CA TYR A 895 -21.94 -9.88 22.56
C TYR A 895 -22.48 -10.90 23.54
N LYS A 896 -21.61 -11.44 24.38
CA LYS A 896 -22.07 -12.40 25.41
C LYS A 896 -21.39 -12.08 26.71
N GLU A 897 -22.22 -11.89 27.73
CA GLU A 897 -21.78 -11.96 29.12
C GLU A 897 -21.52 -13.42 29.44
N CYS A 898 -20.28 -13.73 29.80
CA CYS A 898 -19.94 -15.03 30.36
C CYS A 898 -20.05 -14.99 31.88
N GLY A 899 -20.44 -16.08 32.51
CA GLY A 899 -20.56 -16.20 33.96
C GLY A 899 -19.25 -15.95 34.72
N ASP A 900 -18.12 -15.73 34.02
CA ASP A 900 -16.83 -15.32 34.54
C ASP A 900 -16.68 -13.79 34.70
N GLY A 901 -17.71 -13.02 34.32
CA GLY A 901 -17.71 -11.55 34.35
C GLY A 901 -16.84 -10.89 33.28
N GLU A 902 -16.53 -11.60 32.17
CA GLU A 902 -15.94 -11.04 30.96
C GLU A 902 -17.05 -10.82 29.91
N PHE A 903 -16.81 -9.87 29.01
CA PHE A 903 -17.68 -9.55 27.89
C PHE A 903 -16.95 -9.84 26.61
N TYR A 904 -17.41 -10.83 25.87
CA TYR A 904 -16.81 -11.20 24.60
C TYR A 904 -17.53 -10.49 23.44
N VAL A 905 -16.77 -9.80 22.62
CA VAL A 905 -17.25 -9.10 21.42
C VAL A 905 -16.63 -9.74 20.19
N SER A 906 -17.41 -9.81 19.10
CA SER A 906 -16.88 -10.30 17.83
C SER A 906 -15.62 -9.54 17.42
N ALA A 907 -14.58 -10.28 17.13
CA ALA A 907 -13.36 -9.75 16.53
C ALA A 907 -13.51 -9.54 15.01
N GLU A 908 -14.71 -9.70 14.47
CA GLU A 908 -15.01 -9.60 13.05
C GLU A 908 -14.79 -8.18 12.51
N PRO A 909 -14.02 -8.01 11.46
CA PRO A 909 -13.61 -6.70 10.95
C PRO A 909 -14.71 -5.86 10.28
N LYS A 910 -15.80 -6.46 9.85
CA LYS A 910 -16.86 -5.76 9.10
C LYS A 910 -17.69 -4.79 9.95
N THR A 911 -17.38 -4.67 11.22
CA THR A 911 -18.31 -4.13 12.20
C THR A 911 -18.11 -2.67 12.56
N GLY A 912 -17.11 -2.01 12.09
CA GLY A 912 -16.77 -0.67 12.58
C GLY A 912 -16.38 -0.61 14.06
N PHE A 913 -16.37 -1.75 14.79
CA PHE A 913 -16.05 -1.81 16.23
C PHE A 913 -14.69 -1.19 16.56
N TYR A 914 -13.66 -1.61 15.85
CA TYR A 914 -12.30 -1.09 16.11
C TYR A 914 -12.19 0.39 15.78
N SER A 915 -12.83 0.83 14.71
CA SER A 915 -12.91 2.25 14.36
C SER A 915 -13.65 3.05 15.44
N ALA A 916 -14.80 2.56 15.88
CA ALA A 916 -15.59 3.19 16.95
C ALA A 916 -14.86 3.22 18.28
N MET A 917 -14.09 2.18 18.59
CA MET A 917 -13.30 2.06 19.82
C MET A 917 -11.93 2.74 19.74
N ASN A 918 -11.56 3.28 18.60
CA ASN A 918 -10.22 3.83 18.38
C ASN A 918 -9.10 2.80 18.58
N PHE A 919 -9.28 1.58 18.06
CA PHE A 919 -8.31 0.51 18.13
C PHE A 919 -7.66 0.28 16.77
N TYR A 920 -6.33 0.28 16.71
CA TYR A 920 -5.57 -0.33 15.62
C TYR A 920 -5.47 -1.83 15.87
N HIS A 921 -5.42 -2.64 14.81
CA HIS A 921 -5.25 -4.09 14.92
C HIS A 921 -4.46 -4.66 13.73
N GLU A 922 -3.81 -5.77 14.01
CA GLU A 922 -3.07 -6.56 13.03
C GLU A 922 -3.22 -8.05 13.37
N TRP A 923 -3.47 -8.88 12.37
CA TRP A 923 -3.58 -10.31 12.52
C TRP A 923 -2.47 -11.03 11.77
N ASN A 924 -1.70 -11.86 12.49
CA ASN A 924 -0.77 -12.82 11.91
C ASN A 924 -1.35 -14.23 12.03
N ARG A 925 -1.93 -14.73 10.94
CA ARG A 925 -2.62 -16.02 10.92
C ARG A 925 -1.66 -17.20 11.06
N PHE A 926 -0.39 -17.07 10.66
CA PHE A 926 0.60 -18.15 10.74
C PHE A 926 1.05 -18.40 12.16
N ASP A 927 1.19 -17.34 12.94
CA ASP A 927 1.51 -17.44 14.36
C ASP A 927 0.25 -17.50 15.25
N GLY A 928 -0.93 -17.30 14.67
CA GLY A 928 -2.19 -17.21 15.39
C GLY A 928 -2.18 -16.04 16.39
N VAL A 929 -1.67 -14.88 16.00
CA VAL A 929 -1.48 -13.72 16.87
C VAL A 929 -2.29 -12.55 16.39
N LEU A 930 -3.15 -12.02 17.28
CA LEU A 930 -3.82 -10.73 17.10
C LEU A 930 -3.10 -9.67 17.93
N TYR A 931 -2.66 -8.63 17.26
CA TYR A 931 -2.14 -7.42 17.87
C TYR A 931 -3.20 -6.33 17.85
N ILE A 932 -3.38 -5.62 18.97
CA ILE A 932 -4.27 -4.46 19.11
C ILE A 932 -3.49 -3.33 19.76
N LYS A 933 -3.62 -2.13 19.22
CA LYS A 933 -3.16 -0.90 19.87
C LYS A 933 -4.36 0.02 20.10
N THR A 934 -4.56 0.44 21.33
CA THR A 934 -5.66 1.35 21.69
C THR A 934 -5.31 2.81 21.44
N GLY A 935 -6.31 3.68 21.38
CA GLY A 935 -6.10 5.12 21.28
C GLY A 935 -5.38 5.75 22.48
N THR A 936 -5.17 4.99 23.54
CA THR A 936 -4.37 5.35 24.73
C THR A 936 -2.93 4.81 24.66
N ASP A 937 -2.46 4.40 23.48
CA ASP A 937 -1.14 3.81 23.21
C ASP A 937 -0.84 2.48 23.95
N MET A 938 -1.87 1.81 24.47
CA MET A 938 -1.71 0.49 25.09
C MET A 938 -1.69 -0.60 24.00
N GLU A 939 -0.67 -1.46 24.09
CA GLU A 939 -0.46 -2.55 23.13
C GLU A 939 -0.87 -3.90 23.73
N PHE A 940 -1.67 -4.64 22.99
CA PHE A 940 -2.14 -5.97 23.36
C PHE A 940 -1.72 -6.96 22.29
N LYS A 941 -1.21 -8.12 22.73
CA LYS A 941 -0.89 -9.24 21.85
C LYS A 941 -1.60 -10.49 22.38
N PHE A 942 -2.56 -10.97 21.61
CA PHE A 942 -3.32 -12.19 21.91
C PHE A 942 -2.82 -13.32 21.03
N THR A 943 -2.52 -14.47 21.61
CA THR A 943 -2.13 -15.67 20.85
C THR A 943 -3.22 -16.74 20.99
N VAL A 944 -3.66 -17.29 19.88
CA VAL A 944 -4.69 -18.35 19.85
C VAL A 944 -4.33 -19.52 20.76
N GLY A 945 -5.29 -19.96 21.57
CA GLY A 945 -5.13 -21.05 22.51
C GLY A 945 -4.34 -20.70 23.78
N LYS A 946 -3.83 -19.48 23.93
CA LYS A 946 -3.12 -19.06 25.15
C LYS A 946 -4.06 -18.37 26.15
N SER A 947 -3.93 -18.74 27.43
CA SER A 947 -4.62 -18.12 28.57
C SER A 947 -3.90 -16.89 29.12
N GLU A 948 -2.98 -16.34 28.37
CA GLU A 948 -2.24 -15.13 28.69
C GLU A 948 -2.15 -14.24 27.45
N ALA A 949 -2.31 -12.94 27.62
CA ALA A 949 -2.01 -11.93 26.63
C ALA A 949 -0.78 -11.12 27.06
N GLN A 950 -0.08 -10.52 26.12
CA GLN A 950 0.92 -9.53 26.41
C GLN A 950 0.28 -8.14 26.40
N VAL A 951 0.51 -7.36 27.43
CA VAL A 951 0.07 -5.97 27.56
C VAL A 951 1.34 -5.10 27.72
N ASN A 952 1.67 -4.29 26.73
CA ASN A 952 2.96 -3.57 26.67
C ASN A 952 4.17 -4.47 26.94
N GLY A 953 4.16 -5.68 26.36
CA GLY A 953 5.22 -6.68 26.53
C GLY A 953 5.19 -7.48 27.83
N ASN A 954 4.31 -7.18 28.78
CA ASN A 954 4.15 -7.93 30.04
C ASN A 954 3.05 -8.97 29.90
N SER A 955 3.32 -10.20 30.38
CA SER A 955 2.32 -11.27 30.38
C SER A 955 1.23 -11.01 31.42
N VAL A 956 -0.03 -11.03 30.99
CA VAL A 956 -1.21 -10.83 31.83
C VAL A 956 -2.20 -11.96 31.57
N ARG A 957 -2.73 -12.57 32.60
CA ARG A 957 -3.60 -13.74 32.53
C ARG A 957 -5.00 -13.35 32.02
N LEU A 958 -5.49 -14.07 31.05
CA LEU A 958 -6.88 -14.04 30.57
C LEU A 958 -7.77 -14.97 31.40
N LYS A 959 -9.06 -14.70 31.42
CA LYS A 959 -10.05 -15.59 32.09
C LYS A 959 -10.26 -16.88 31.34
N ARG A 960 -10.15 -16.84 29.99
CA ARG A 960 -10.09 -18.05 29.15
C ARG A 960 -9.07 -17.84 28.03
N ALA A 961 -8.65 -18.92 27.37
CA ALA A 961 -7.74 -18.85 26.25
C ALA A 961 -8.34 -18.00 25.11
N PHE A 962 -7.50 -17.22 24.45
CA PHE A 962 -7.92 -16.43 23.30
C PHE A 962 -8.31 -17.36 22.15
N GLY A 963 -9.48 -17.12 21.54
CA GLY A 963 -10.02 -17.94 20.49
C GLY A 963 -11.46 -17.62 20.15
N THR A 964 -12.23 -18.63 19.79
CA THR A 964 -13.66 -18.49 19.49
C THR A 964 -14.52 -18.56 20.75
N TYR A 965 -15.65 -17.91 20.70
CA TYR A 965 -16.78 -18.10 21.59
C TYR A 965 -18.04 -18.18 20.75
N ASP A 966 -18.83 -19.25 20.99
CA ASP A 966 -19.98 -19.56 20.12
C ASP A 966 -19.59 -19.68 18.64
N HIS A 967 -18.44 -20.29 18.40
CA HIS A 967 -17.84 -20.51 17.07
C HIS A 967 -17.52 -19.23 16.29
N VAL A 968 -17.54 -18.06 16.96
CA VAL A 968 -17.12 -16.76 16.43
C VAL A 968 -15.82 -16.32 17.11
N PRO A 969 -14.82 -15.87 16.38
CA PRO A 969 -13.62 -15.25 16.98
C PRO A 969 -14.02 -14.04 17.83
N THR A 970 -13.56 -14.00 19.08
CA THR A 970 -13.98 -12.96 20.02
C THR A 970 -12.83 -12.34 20.78
N LEU A 971 -13.03 -11.05 21.12
CA LEU A 971 -12.15 -10.26 21.98
C LEU A 971 -12.72 -10.18 23.39
N PRO A 972 -11.89 -10.30 24.44
CA PRO A 972 -12.28 -10.03 25.81
C PRO A 972 -12.33 -8.52 26.06
N LEU A 973 -13.49 -7.91 25.82
CA LEU A 973 -13.65 -6.44 25.85
C LEU A 973 -13.31 -5.83 27.21
N LYS A 974 -13.83 -6.41 28.28
CA LYS A 974 -13.57 -5.90 29.62
C LYS A 974 -12.08 -5.94 29.97
N PHE A 975 -11.40 -7.02 29.63
CA PHE A 975 -9.95 -7.16 29.82
C PHE A 975 -9.19 -6.03 29.09
N ILE A 976 -9.56 -5.72 27.86
CA ILE A 976 -8.92 -4.64 27.09
C ILE A 976 -9.19 -3.29 27.75
N LEU A 977 -10.45 -3.00 28.12
CA LEU A 977 -10.82 -1.74 28.76
C LEU A 977 -10.12 -1.56 30.14
N ASP A 978 -10.09 -2.60 30.97
CA ASP A 978 -9.44 -2.57 32.29
C ASP A 978 -7.93 -2.28 32.21
N ASN A 979 -7.28 -2.67 31.10
CA ASN A 979 -5.84 -2.51 30.91
C ASN A 979 -5.48 -1.33 29.96
N SER A 980 -6.45 -0.65 29.38
CA SER A 980 -6.20 0.44 28.41
C SER A 980 -6.33 1.85 29.00
N GLY A 981 -6.84 1.97 30.24
CA GLY A 981 -7.16 3.27 30.83
C GLY A 981 -8.34 3.99 30.16
N ILE A 982 -9.14 3.29 29.38
CA ILE A 982 -10.37 3.80 28.78
C ILE A 982 -11.50 3.69 29.81
N ASP A 983 -12.18 4.79 30.09
CA ASP A 983 -13.29 4.82 31.03
C ASP A 983 -14.53 4.11 30.44
N TYR A 984 -15.21 3.29 31.22
CA TYR A 984 -16.43 2.63 30.82
C TYR A 984 -17.42 2.44 31.99
N LYS A 985 -18.69 2.22 31.68
CA LYS A 985 -19.72 1.89 32.67
C LYS A 985 -20.56 0.71 32.18
N ILE A 986 -20.92 -0.17 33.08
CA ILE A 986 -21.84 -1.27 32.85
C ILE A 986 -23.17 -0.95 33.57
N ASN A 987 -24.27 -0.90 32.81
CA ASN A 987 -25.62 -0.66 33.31
C ASN A 987 -26.54 -1.81 32.85
N GLY A 988 -26.67 -2.85 33.68
CA GLY A 988 -27.42 -4.04 33.31
C GLY A 988 -26.80 -4.79 32.14
N THR A 989 -27.47 -4.75 30.98
CA THR A 989 -26.99 -5.38 29.74
C THR A 989 -26.24 -4.40 28.80
N ASP A 990 -26.02 -3.16 29.23
CA ASP A 990 -25.40 -2.14 28.38
C ASP A 990 -24.01 -1.80 28.88
N ILE A 991 -23.06 -1.68 27.95
CA ILE A 991 -21.68 -1.20 28.21
C ILE A 991 -21.52 0.13 27.49
N SER A 992 -21.32 1.18 28.27
CA SER A 992 -20.99 2.51 27.76
C SER A 992 -19.49 2.73 27.89
N VAL A 993 -18.81 2.95 26.77
CA VAL A 993 -17.37 3.21 26.69
C VAL A 993 -17.15 4.68 26.35
N PHE A 994 -16.29 5.34 27.12
CA PHE A 994 -15.97 6.76 26.98
C PHE A 994 -14.59 6.88 26.36
N ILE A 995 -14.50 6.99 25.06
CA ILE A 995 -13.24 7.05 24.29
C ILE A 995 -12.61 8.42 24.46
N ARG A 996 -13.42 9.47 24.65
CA ARG A 996 -12.98 10.82 24.95
C ARG A 996 -12.93 11.02 26.46
N LYS A 997 -11.77 11.37 27.04
CA LYS A 997 -11.71 11.80 28.43
C LYS A 997 -12.58 13.06 28.59
N ASN A 998 -13.71 12.94 29.29
CA ASN A 998 -14.51 14.09 29.67
C ASN A 998 -13.69 14.91 30.68
N ASN A 999 -13.09 16.04 30.26
CA ASN A 999 -12.64 17.09 31.14
C ASN A 999 -13.85 17.88 31.73
N HIS A 1000 -14.88 17.18 32.20
CA HIS A 1000 -15.97 17.76 32.98
C HIS A 1000 -15.93 17.20 34.42
N LYS A 1001 -14.92 17.60 35.18
CA LYS A 1001 -15.00 17.75 36.64
C LYS A 1001 -14.43 19.12 36.94
N ASN A 1002 -15.29 20.10 37.00
CA ASN A 1002 -15.37 21.27 37.82
C ASN A 1002 -16.22 22.31 37.09
N ASP A 1003 -17.48 22.37 37.39
CA ASP A 1003 -18.32 23.57 37.49
C ASP A 1003 -19.79 23.14 37.73
N THR A 1004 -20.04 22.67 38.96
CA THR A 1004 -21.37 22.72 39.56
C THR A 1004 -21.21 22.73 41.09
N GLU A 1005 -20.64 23.84 41.58
CA GLU A 1005 -21.01 24.42 42.89
C GLU A 1005 -20.81 25.91 42.73
N GLU A 1006 -21.87 26.61 42.59
CA GLU A 1006 -22.28 27.97 42.92
C GLU A 1006 -23.12 28.62 41.82
N MET A 1007 -24.38 28.63 42.10
CA MET A 1007 -25.60 29.37 41.74
C MET A 1007 -26.62 28.58 40.97
#